data_55b47c0b396140edfd21b9e58ebba2ee
#
_entry.id   55b47c0b396140edfd21b9e58ebba2ee
#
_cell.length_a   1.000
_cell.length_b   1.000
_cell.length_c   1.000
_cell.angle_alpha   90.00
_cell.angle_beta   90.00
_cell.angle_gamma   90.00
#
_symmetry.space_group_name_H-M   'P 1'
#
loop_
_entity.id
_entity.type
_entity.pdbx_description
1 polymer ?
#
loop_
_entity_poly.entity_id
_entity_poly.type
_entity_poly.pdbx_seq_one_letter_code
_entity_poly.pdbx_strand_id
1 'polypeptide(L)'
;MSIVNKPAATSATKGKVLGKGLTIDRIYTTAGKHPYDEVTWERRDVVQTNWKSGEVIFEQKGVEYPDFWSVNASTIVTTKYFRGAVGQENREWSLKQVIDRVVLTYTKAGKEYGYFASDTDAEVFEHELTWMLMHQVFSFNSPVWFNVGTTAPQQVSACFILSVDDTMDSILNWYREEGMIFKGGSGAGLNLSRIRSAKELLKSGGTASGPVSFMRGADASAGTIKSGGATRRAAKMVVLDVDHPDIEEFIETKVREEDKIRALRDAGFDMDLGGKDIISVQYQNANNSVRVSDKFMKAYENGEQFGLVARASGEVIESVDAKALFRKLAEAAWACADPGIQYDDTINDWHTNPETGRINASNPCSEYMSLDNSSCNLASLNLMKFLKADGSFDVKNFVKATELIITSMDISICFADFPTEAIGRTTADYRQLGIGFANLGALLMASGLAYDSDGGRALAGAITSLMTGTSYRRSAELAGIVGAYNGFARNAAGHTRVMRKHQAATHAAKAQTTLDSDVWSEAKKEWDKGIEIGEKNGWRNAQASVLAPTGTIGLMMDCDTTGIEPDLALVKFKKLVGGGSMQIVNQTIPMTLRKLGYAEETVEAIVEYIAANGNVVDAPGLKTEHYDIFDCAMGARSISAMGHVKMMAACQSFLSGAISKTVNLPADASVEEIEEVYYEGWKLGLKALAVYRDNCKVGQPLSEGKGANKGTDSNTAAADSADSAHPVATRKRLPKSRPSRTTSFSVGGAEGYMTAGTYADGALGEVFLKLGKQGSTLAGVMDAFSIAISIGLQYGVPLETFVEKFSNLRFEPAGMTDDADIRMAQSMMDYIFRRLALDYLPYESRSAMGLYTATERQRALDTGEYTPDENTSTAPVAAAPKVVDTPKAPAARAAAPAAVKIEAAPAANNSTAGVGSSMELFEKMSGVKSDAPLCMTCGVKMRMAGSCFVCEGCGNTSGCS
;
A
#
# COMPACT_ATOMS: atom_id res chain seq x y z
N MET A 1 -23.00 14.30 -14.67
CA MET A 1 -22.16 14.39 -15.86
C MET A 1 -22.51 13.21 -16.75
N SER A 2 -23.24 13.42 -17.78
CA SER A 2 -23.48 12.43 -18.82
C SER A 2 -22.16 12.26 -19.56
N ILE A 3 -21.45 11.17 -19.26
CA ILE A 3 -20.30 10.80 -20.04
C ILE A 3 -20.81 10.27 -21.36
N VAL A 4 -20.66 11.14 -22.37
CA VAL A 4 -20.24 10.89 -23.73
C VAL A 4 -20.48 9.45 -24.20
N ASN A 5 -21.31 9.40 -25.27
CA ASN A 5 -21.33 8.40 -26.33
C ASN A 5 -20.69 7.07 -25.91
N LYS A 6 -21.53 6.03 -25.75
CA LYS A 6 -21.03 4.65 -25.80
C LYS A 6 -19.98 4.64 -26.91
N PRO A 7 -18.70 4.31 -26.59
CA PRO A 7 -17.84 3.86 -27.65
C PRO A 7 -18.63 2.74 -28.31
N ALA A 8 -18.78 2.81 -29.63
CA ALA A 8 -19.37 1.73 -30.36
C ALA A 8 -18.70 0.47 -29.80
N ALA A 9 -19.51 -0.40 -29.17
CA ALA A 9 -19.02 -1.70 -28.81
C ALA A 9 -18.29 -2.16 -30.05
N THR A 10 -16.96 -2.28 -29.98
CA THR A 10 -16.23 -3.00 -31.00
C THR A 10 -16.85 -4.37 -30.90
N SER A 11 -17.86 -4.63 -31.72
CA SER A 11 -18.45 -5.92 -31.84
C SER A 11 -17.26 -6.80 -32.16
N ALA A 12 -16.77 -7.54 -31.16
CA ALA A 12 -16.01 -8.75 -31.47
C ALA A 12 -16.89 -9.42 -32.52
N THR A 13 -16.47 -9.35 -33.78
CA THR A 13 -17.21 -9.92 -34.89
C THR A 13 -17.55 -11.31 -34.44
N LYS A 14 -18.86 -11.65 -34.33
CA LYS A 14 -19.33 -12.98 -33.94
C LYS A 14 -18.47 -13.96 -34.75
N GLY A 15 -17.43 -14.51 -34.11
CA GLY A 15 -16.49 -15.39 -34.76
C GLY A 15 -17.29 -16.53 -35.36
N LYS A 16 -17.03 -16.90 -36.60
CA LYS A 16 -17.67 -18.04 -37.21
C LYS A 16 -17.37 -19.24 -36.30
N VAL A 17 -18.38 -19.77 -35.61
CA VAL A 17 -18.22 -21.00 -34.82
C VAL A 17 -17.71 -22.09 -35.75
N LEU A 18 -16.50 -22.56 -35.54
CA LEU A 18 -15.79 -23.49 -36.45
C LEU A 18 -16.08 -24.94 -36.10
N GLY A 19 -16.48 -25.24 -34.87
CA GLY A 19 -16.68 -26.59 -34.36
C GLY A 19 -17.90 -26.75 -33.48
N LYS A 20 -18.15 -27.97 -32.99
CA LYS A 20 -19.08 -28.19 -31.87
C LYS A 20 -18.48 -27.54 -30.62
N GLY A 21 -19.29 -26.80 -29.84
CA GLY A 21 -18.84 -26.17 -28.60
C GLY A 21 -18.21 -27.13 -27.59
N LEU A 22 -17.76 -26.62 -26.48
CA LEU A 22 -17.21 -27.42 -25.38
C LEU A 22 -18.28 -28.27 -24.70
N THR A 23 -17.95 -29.52 -24.43
CA THR A 23 -18.63 -30.33 -23.41
C THR A 23 -17.97 -30.03 -22.06
N ILE A 24 -18.78 -29.72 -21.04
CA ILE A 24 -18.31 -29.38 -19.70
C ILE A 24 -18.60 -30.51 -18.73
N ASP A 25 -17.56 -31.08 -18.14
CA ASP A 25 -17.68 -32.12 -17.13
C ASP A 25 -18.09 -31.53 -15.78
N ARG A 26 -19.00 -32.19 -15.04
CA ARG A 26 -19.22 -31.89 -13.63
C ARG A 26 -18.06 -32.41 -12.81
N ILE A 27 -17.57 -31.56 -11.90
CA ILE A 27 -16.41 -31.84 -11.04
C ILE A 27 -16.83 -31.82 -9.58
N TYR A 28 -17.42 -30.68 -9.19
CA TYR A 28 -17.79 -30.38 -7.81
C TYR A 28 -19.31 -30.43 -7.58
N THR A 29 -20.12 -30.26 -8.62
CA THR A 29 -21.56 -30.10 -8.50
C THR A 29 -22.32 -31.35 -8.81
N THR A 30 -23.52 -31.45 -8.24
CA THR A 30 -24.45 -32.60 -8.44
C THR A 30 -25.53 -32.25 -9.47
N ALA A 31 -25.79 -33.14 -10.42
CA ALA A 31 -26.85 -32.91 -11.39
C ALA A 31 -28.21 -32.75 -10.70
N GLY A 32 -28.97 -31.72 -11.13
CA GLY A 32 -30.31 -31.45 -10.59
C GLY A 32 -30.31 -30.72 -9.23
N LYS A 33 -29.15 -30.36 -8.69
CA LYS A 33 -29.04 -29.51 -7.50
C LYS A 33 -28.32 -28.21 -7.81
N HIS A 34 -28.85 -27.11 -7.32
CA HIS A 34 -28.10 -25.82 -7.39
C HIS A 34 -27.01 -25.78 -6.32
N PRO A 35 -25.79 -25.28 -6.61
CA PRO A 35 -24.70 -25.25 -5.64
C PRO A 35 -25.03 -24.53 -4.31
N TYR A 36 -25.90 -23.55 -4.34
CA TYR A 36 -26.34 -22.83 -3.13
C TYR A 36 -27.19 -23.70 -2.17
N ASP A 37 -27.78 -24.78 -2.64
CA ASP A 37 -28.59 -25.69 -1.84
C ASP A 37 -27.76 -26.76 -1.09
N GLU A 38 -26.46 -26.81 -1.39
CA GLU A 38 -25.50 -27.75 -0.81
C GLU A 38 -24.76 -27.21 0.41
N VAL A 39 -24.99 -25.94 0.78
CA VAL A 39 -24.28 -25.25 1.87
C VAL A 39 -25.26 -24.61 2.85
N THR A 40 -24.83 -24.46 4.11
CA THR A 40 -25.57 -23.73 5.14
C THR A 40 -25.26 -22.25 5.02
N TRP A 41 -26.28 -21.39 4.98
CA TRP A 41 -26.16 -19.94 4.91
C TRP A 41 -26.47 -19.31 6.26
N GLU A 42 -25.65 -18.35 6.66
CA GLU A 42 -25.87 -17.58 7.88
C GLU A 42 -25.86 -16.08 7.62
N ARG A 43 -26.48 -15.32 8.52
CA ARG A 43 -26.47 -13.85 8.48
C ARG A 43 -25.52 -13.29 9.51
N ARG A 44 -24.75 -12.31 9.10
CA ARG A 44 -23.70 -11.66 9.91
C ARG A 44 -23.83 -10.15 9.85
N ASP A 45 -23.36 -9.47 10.87
CA ASP A 45 -23.19 -8.02 10.87
C ASP A 45 -21.74 -7.69 10.56
N VAL A 46 -21.51 -6.77 9.63
CA VAL A 46 -20.18 -6.27 9.27
C VAL A 46 -20.06 -4.83 9.72
N VAL A 47 -19.15 -4.60 10.66
CA VAL A 47 -18.84 -3.28 11.20
C VAL A 47 -17.34 -3.02 11.07
N GLN A 48 -16.98 -1.87 10.49
CA GLN A 48 -15.60 -1.36 10.51
C GLN A 48 -15.56 -0.03 11.23
N THR A 49 -14.64 0.09 12.17
CA THR A 49 -14.41 1.33 12.94
C THR A 49 -13.02 1.89 12.64
N ASN A 50 -12.83 3.18 12.82
CA ASN A 50 -11.51 3.80 12.73
C ASN A 50 -10.66 3.36 13.92
N TRP A 51 -9.51 2.78 13.69
CA TRP A 51 -8.64 2.24 14.73
C TRP A 51 -8.04 3.31 15.66
N LYS A 52 -7.98 4.59 15.23
CA LYS A 52 -7.49 5.72 16.05
C LYS A 52 -8.62 6.36 16.86
N SER A 53 -9.80 6.56 16.25
CA SER A 53 -10.91 7.28 16.87
C SER A 53 -12.01 6.39 17.45
N GLY A 54 -12.08 5.11 17.07
CA GLY A 54 -13.19 4.21 17.42
C GLY A 54 -14.50 4.51 16.67
N GLU A 55 -14.51 5.50 15.78
CA GLU A 55 -15.67 5.89 14.98
C GLU A 55 -16.03 4.81 13.97
N VAL A 56 -17.31 4.49 13.82
CA VAL A 56 -17.81 3.56 12.82
C VAL A 56 -17.66 4.17 11.43
N ILE A 57 -16.78 3.57 10.59
CA ILE A 57 -16.55 4.00 9.21
C ILE A 57 -17.54 3.32 8.26
N PHE A 58 -17.90 2.08 8.56
CA PHE A 58 -18.78 1.25 7.74
C PHE A 58 -19.57 0.30 8.63
N GLU A 59 -20.89 0.19 8.37
CA GLU A 59 -21.76 -0.79 9.00
C GLU A 59 -22.77 -1.32 7.98
N GLN A 60 -22.92 -2.64 7.92
CA GLN A 60 -24.00 -3.30 7.18
C GLN A 60 -24.44 -4.55 7.94
N LYS A 61 -25.71 -4.60 8.32
CA LYS A 61 -26.29 -5.69 9.11
C LYS A 61 -26.95 -6.76 8.25
N GLY A 62 -26.97 -7.98 8.74
CA GLY A 62 -27.69 -9.09 8.15
C GLY A 62 -27.18 -9.54 6.79
N VAL A 63 -25.89 -9.38 6.50
CA VAL A 63 -25.29 -9.87 5.26
C VAL A 63 -25.19 -11.41 5.26
N GLU A 64 -25.45 -12.03 4.13
CA GLU A 64 -25.57 -13.49 4.01
C GLU A 64 -24.33 -14.11 3.37
N TYR A 65 -23.76 -15.10 4.06
CA TYR A 65 -22.59 -15.88 3.64
C TYR A 65 -22.73 -17.35 4.01
N PRO A 66 -22.00 -18.29 3.34
CA PRO A 66 -21.85 -19.64 3.84
C PRO A 66 -21.20 -19.64 5.25
N ASP A 67 -21.60 -20.56 6.10
CA ASP A 67 -21.15 -20.68 7.49
C ASP A 67 -19.62 -20.85 7.63
N PHE A 68 -18.97 -21.47 6.67
CA PHE A 68 -17.52 -21.68 6.62
C PHE A 68 -16.70 -20.47 6.16
N TRP A 69 -17.33 -19.37 5.69
CA TRP A 69 -16.59 -18.17 5.34
C TRP A 69 -16.08 -17.45 6.59
N SER A 70 -14.83 -17.03 6.59
CA SER A 70 -14.29 -16.24 7.71
C SER A 70 -14.96 -14.87 7.80
N VAL A 71 -14.89 -14.28 9.01
CA VAL A 71 -15.32 -12.88 9.23
C VAL A 71 -14.51 -11.93 8.35
N ASN A 72 -13.22 -12.21 8.15
CA ASN A 72 -12.33 -11.39 7.31
C ASN A 72 -12.77 -11.40 5.85
N ALA A 73 -12.95 -12.59 5.26
CA ALA A 73 -13.37 -12.74 3.86
C ALA A 73 -14.74 -12.07 3.62
N SER A 74 -15.69 -12.28 4.53
CA SER A 74 -17.03 -11.65 4.49
C SER A 74 -16.92 -10.11 4.56
N THR A 75 -16.06 -9.58 5.43
CA THR A 75 -15.82 -8.15 5.57
C THR A 75 -15.23 -7.56 4.28
N ILE A 76 -14.27 -8.24 3.66
CA ILE A 76 -13.68 -7.81 2.38
C ILE A 76 -14.75 -7.72 1.29
N VAL A 77 -15.56 -8.76 1.11
CA VAL A 77 -16.60 -8.76 0.07
C VAL A 77 -17.65 -7.69 0.34
N THR A 78 -18.15 -7.59 1.57
CA THR A 78 -19.16 -6.61 1.95
C THR A 78 -18.70 -5.18 1.73
N THR A 79 -17.46 -4.86 2.14
CA THR A 79 -16.95 -3.48 2.09
C THR A 79 -16.40 -3.09 0.73
N LYS A 80 -15.90 -4.07 -0.06
CA LYS A 80 -15.23 -3.78 -1.34
C LYS A 80 -16.06 -4.16 -2.56
N TYR A 81 -16.79 -5.29 -2.53
CA TYR A 81 -17.39 -5.87 -3.72
C TYR A 81 -18.92 -5.76 -3.80
N PHE A 82 -19.63 -5.65 -2.69
CA PHE A 82 -21.07 -5.38 -2.72
C PHE A 82 -21.36 -4.05 -3.39
N ARG A 83 -22.36 -4.02 -4.28
CA ARG A 83 -22.78 -2.83 -5.04
C ARG A 83 -24.01 -2.20 -4.44
N GLY A 84 -24.32 -0.97 -4.89
CA GLY A 84 -25.34 -0.11 -4.27
C GLY A 84 -24.80 0.67 -3.07
N ALA A 85 -25.45 1.77 -2.70
CA ALA A 85 -25.08 2.54 -1.52
C ALA A 85 -25.68 1.89 -0.27
N VAL A 86 -24.90 1.86 0.83
CA VAL A 86 -25.38 1.34 2.13
C VAL A 86 -26.67 2.06 2.54
N GLY A 87 -27.68 1.30 2.95
CA GLY A 87 -28.99 1.81 3.35
C GLY A 87 -29.96 2.05 2.19
N GLN A 88 -29.58 1.81 0.93
CA GLN A 88 -30.45 1.86 -0.22
C GLN A 88 -30.96 0.46 -0.59
N GLU A 89 -32.16 0.37 -1.19
CA GLU A 89 -32.77 -0.92 -1.58
C GLU A 89 -31.94 -1.72 -2.59
N ASN A 90 -31.14 -1.03 -3.43
CA ASN A 90 -30.29 -1.65 -4.41
C ASN A 90 -28.93 -2.08 -3.87
N ARG A 91 -28.70 -1.99 -2.56
CA ARG A 91 -27.47 -2.49 -1.94
C ARG A 91 -27.47 -4.02 -1.87
N GLU A 92 -26.44 -4.63 -2.42
CA GLU A 92 -26.22 -6.08 -2.28
C GLU A 92 -26.03 -6.44 -0.79
N TRP A 93 -26.54 -7.57 -0.37
CA TRP A 93 -26.51 -8.06 1.01
C TRP A 93 -26.19 -9.55 1.12
N SER A 94 -26.09 -10.27 -0.01
CA SER A 94 -25.78 -11.70 -0.07
C SER A 94 -24.63 -11.97 -1.03
N LEU A 95 -23.76 -12.90 -0.66
CA LEU A 95 -22.70 -13.41 -1.55
C LEU A 95 -23.30 -14.00 -2.85
N LYS A 96 -24.52 -14.59 -2.77
CA LYS A 96 -25.24 -15.08 -3.96
C LYS A 96 -25.38 -14.02 -5.03
N GLN A 97 -25.82 -12.83 -4.65
CA GLN A 97 -26.03 -11.72 -5.59
C GLN A 97 -24.74 -11.33 -6.32
N VAL A 98 -23.61 -11.33 -5.60
CA VAL A 98 -22.29 -10.99 -6.16
C VAL A 98 -21.82 -12.08 -7.14
N ILE A 99 -21.98 -13.34 -6.77
CA ILE A 99 -21.60 -14.47 -7.64
C ILE A 99 -22.52 -14.50 -8.86
N ASP A 100 -23.85 -14.42 -8.67
CA ASP A 100 -24.83 -14.51 -9.75
C ASP A 100 -24.61 -13.46 -10.83
N ARG A 101 -24.44 -12.19 -10.46
CA ARG A 101 -24.24 -11.14 -11.47
C ARG A 101 -23.00 -11.36 -12.32
N VAL A 102 -21.94 -11.98 -11.75
CA VAL A 102 -20.73 -12.34 -12.49
C VAL A 102 -21.01 -13.58 -13.34
N VAL A 103 -21.36 -14.70 -12.71
CA VAL A 103 -21.46 -16.00 -13.38
C VAL A 103 -22.54 -16.00 -14.49
N LEU A 104 -23.71 -15.42 -14.23
CA LEU A 104 -24.78 -15.33 -15.26
C LEU A 104 -24.36 -14.47 -16.47
N THR A 105 -23.56 -13.40 -16.24
CA THR A 105 -23.01 -12.60 -17.35
C THR A 105 -22.04 -13.43 -18.20
N TYR A 106 -21.18 -14.20 -17.57
CA TYR A 106 -20.22 -15.08 -18.25
C TYR A 106 -20.94 -16.19 -19.01
N THR A 107 -21.91 -16.87 -18.38
CA THR A 107 -22.71 -17.96 -18.99
C THR A 107 -23.48 -17.45 -20.21
N LYS A 108 -24.14 -16.30 -20.07
CA LYS A 108 -24.86 -15.65 -21.18
C LYS A 108 -23.93 -15.36 -22.36
N ALA A 109 -22.79 -14.75 -22.10
CA ALA A 109 -21.81 -14.45 -23.14
C ALA A 109 -21.26 -15.73 -23.78
N GLY A 110 -20.95 -16.75 -22.97
CA GLY A 110 -20.50 -18.06 -23.48
C GLY A 110 -21.48 -18.71 -24.43
N LYS A 111 -22.79 -18.65 -24.11
CA LYS A 111 -23.86 -19.09 -25.03
C LYS A 111 -23.91 -18.27 -26.30
N GLU A 112 -23.91 -16.96 -26.18
CA GLU A 112 -24.03 -16.02 -27.30
C GLU A 112 -22.89 -16.15 -28.31
N TYR A 113 -21.67 -16.43 -27.84
CA TYR A 113 -20.46 -16.56 -28.65
C TYR A 113 -20.09 -18.01 -28.99
N GLY A 114 -20.95 -18.98 -28.67
CA GLY A 114 -20.84 -20.40 -29.13
C GLY A 114 -19.74 -21.20 -28.45
N TYR A 115 -19.45 -20.93 -27.19
CA TYR A 115 -18.45 -21.70 -26.42
C TYR A 115 -18.96 -23.10 -26.02
N PHE A 116 -20.23 -23.26 -25.76
CA PHE A 116 -20.83 -24.50 -25.23
C PHE A 116 -21.45 -25.35 -26.31
N ALA A 117 -21.35 -26.67 -26.20
CA ALA A 117 -21.93 -27.61 -27.15
C ALA A 117 -23.46 -27.71 -27.01
N SER A 118 -23.98 -27.45 -25.81
CA SER A 118 -25.41 -27.49 -25.50
C SER A 118 -25.77 -26.52 -24.37
N ASP A 119 -27.08 -26.30 -24.15
CA ASP A 119 -27.58 -25.57 -22.99
C ASP A 119 -27.26 -26.27 -21.68
N THR A 120 -27.19 -27.60 -21.67
CA THR A 120 -26.76 -28.39 -20.51
C THR A 120 -25.29 -28.14 -20.16
N ASP A 121 -24.40 -28.04 -21.17
CA ASP A 121 -22.99 -27.70 -20.94
C ASP A 121 -22.86 -26.31 -20.36
N ALA A 122 -23.68 -25.36 -20.79
CA ALA A 122 -23.72 -24.02 -20.24
C ALA A 122 -24.22 -23.98 -18.78
N GLU A 123 -25.23 -24.78 -18.45
CA GLU A 123 -25.72 -24.95 -17.06
C GLU A 123 -24.62 -25.58 -16.18
N VAL A 124 -23.93 -26.60 -16.67
CA VAL A 124 -22.83 -27.24 -15.94
C VAL A 124 -21.71 -26.21 -15.69
N PHE A 125 -21.35 -25.43 -16.70
CA PHE A 125 -20.36 -24.35 -16.55
C PHE A 125 -20.78 -23.34 -15.48
N GLU A 126 -22.05 -22.92 -15.47
CA GLU A 126 -22.61 -21.99 -14.50
C GLU A 126 -22.54 -22.55 -13.07
N HIS A 127 -22.96 -23.79 -12.87
CA HIS A 127 -22.94 -24.43 -11.56
C HIS A 127 -21.51 -24.66 -11.04
N GLU A 128 -20.63 -25.19 -11.87
CA GLU A 128 -19.22 -25.42 -11.50
C GLU A 128 -18.51 -24.09 -11.13
N LEU A 129 -18.73 -23.03 -11.93
CA LEU A 129 -18.14 -21.72 -11.68
C LEU A 129 -18.68 -21.10 -10.38
N THR A 130 -19.99 -21.21 -10.14
CA THR A 130 -20.66 -20.79 -8.91
C THR A 130 -20.09 -21.51 -7.69
N TRP A 131 -19.97 -22.85 -7.78
CA TRP A 131 -19.44 -23.67 -6.70
C TRP A 131 -17.98 -23.29 -6.37
N MET A 132 -17.13 -23.18 -7.38
CA MET A 132 -15.72 -22.84 -7.19
C MET A 132 -15.51 -21.47 -6.55
N LEU A 133 -16.29 -20.45 -6.95
CA LEU A 133 -16.22 -19.10 -6.36
C LEU A 133 -16.74 -19.10 -4.91
N MET A 134 -17.84 -19.79 -4.64
CA MET A 134 -18.44 -19.90 -3.30
C MET A 134 -17.52 -20.63 -2.32
N HIS A 135 -16.84 -21.69 -2.79
CA HIS A 135 -15.91 -22.47 -1.98
C HIS A 135 -14.46 -21.92 -1.97
N GLN A 136 -14.24 -20.72 -2.52
CA GLN A 136 -12.93 -20.06 -2.51
C GLN A 136 -11.81 -20.87 -3.20
N VAL A 137 -12.17 -21.67 -4.22
CA VAL A 137 -11.21 -22.45 -5.02
C VAL A 137 -10.35 -21.53 -5.89
N PHE A 138 -10.96 -20.45 -6.38
CA PHE A 138 -10.28 -19.39 -7.08
C PHE A 138 -11.05 -18.07 -6.94
N SER A 139 -10.43 -16.99 -7.37
CA SER A 139 -11.11 -15.70 -7.53
C SER A 139 -10.66 -15.01 -8.81
N PHE A 140 -11.59 -14.33 -9.48
CA PHE A 140 -11.26 -13.33 -10.48
C PHE A 140 -10.63 -12.09 -9.83
N ASN A 141 -9.96 -11.27 -10.64
CA ASN A 141 -9.42 -10.00 -10.19
C ASN A 141 -10.52 -9.03 -9.70
N SER A 142 -10.14 -8.06 -8.88
CA SER A 142 -11.06 -7.09 -8.29
C SER A 142 -11.93 -6.32 -9.29
N PRO A 143 -11.46 -5.89 -10.50
CA PRO A 143 -12.31 -5.25 -11.50
C PRO A 143 -13.52 -6.07 -11.94
N VAL A 144 -13.41 -7.39 -12.03
CA VAL A 144 -14.56 -8.27 -12.31
C VAL A 144 -15.63 -8.09 -11.23
N TRP A 145 -15.23 -8.18 -9.95
CA TRP A 145 -16.13 -7.99 -8.82
C TRP A 145 -16.71 -6.57 -8.73
N PHE A 146 -15.97 -5.56 -9.23
CA PHE A 146 -16.46 -4.19 -9.23
C PHE A 146 -17.47 -3.91 -10.32
N ASN A 147 -17.31 -4.45 -11.52
CA ASN A 147 -17.95 -3.94 -12.72
C ASN A 147 -18.91 -4.93 -13.40
N VAL A 148 -18.61 -6.24 -13.39
CA VAL A 148 -19.36 -7.22 -14.18
C VAL A 148 -20.78 -7.41 -13.63
N GLY A 149 -21.75 -7.40 -14.54
CA GLY A 149 -23.16 -7.51 -14.22
C GLY A 149 -23.78 -6.30 -13.54
N THR A 150 -23.07 -5.16 -13.52
CA THR A 150 -23.55 -3.88 -12.99
C THR A 150 -23.89 -2.91 -14.13
N THR A 151 -24.39 -1.73 -13.79
CA THR A 151 -24.62 -0.63 -14.76
C THR A 151 -23.36 0.12 -15.17
N ALA A 152 -22.21 -0.18 -14.54
CA ALA A 152 -20.90 0.38 -14.90
C ALA A 152 -20.39 -0.24 -16.21
N PRO A 153 -19.43 0.41 -16.90
CA PRO A 153 -18.70 -0.24 -17.97
C PRO A 153 -18.13 -1.58 -17.51
N GLN A 154 -18.25 -2.61 -18.34
CA GLN A 154 -17.87 -3.98 -18.01
C GLN A 154 -16.34 -4.17 -18.09
N GLN A 155 -15.57 -3.38 -17.34
CA GLN A 155 -14.12 -3.50 -17.29
C GLN A 155 -13.73 -4.73 -16.48
N VAL A 156 -13.21 -5.76 -17.14
CA VAL A 156 -12.78 -7.03 -16.53
C VAL A 156 -11.28 -7.09 -16.25
N SER A 157 -10.49 -6.22 -16.89
CA SER A 157 -9.03 -6.28 -16.82
C SER A 157 -8.49 -5.52 -15.63
N ALA A 158 -7.54 -6.11 -14.89
CA ALA A 158 -6.86 -5.47 -13.78
C ALA A 158 -5.61 -4.71 -14.19
N CYS A 159 -4.96 -5.15 -15.27
CA CYS A 159 -3.65 -4.70 -15.71
C CYS A 159 -3.73 -4.15 -17.12
N PHE A 160 -3.11 -2.98 -17.31
CA PHE A 160 -3.03 -2.31 -18.60
C PHE A 160 -1.58 -1.90 -18.89
N ILE A 161 -1.21 -1.97 -20.17
CA ILE A 161 0.04 -1.41 -20.69
C ILE A 161 -0.36 -0.35 -21.70
N LEU A 162 0.15 0.87 -21.51
CA LEU A 162 -0.05 2.00 -22.39
C LEU A 162 1.17 2.26 -23.25
N SER A 163 1.06 3.16 -24.19
CA SER A 163 2.18 3.70 -24.95
C SER A 163 2.16 5.21 -24.94
N VAL A 164 3.32 5.83 -25.07
CA VAL A 164 3.49 7.26 -25.23
C VAL A 164 4.55 7.52 -26.28
N ASP A 165 4.28 8.45 -27.18
CA ASP A 165 5.22 8.95 -28.17
C ASP A 165 5.69 10.36 -27.80
N ASP A 166 6.80 10.82 -28.37
CA ASP A 166 7.43 12.11 -28.09
C ASP A 166 6.66 13.30 -28.72
N THR A 167 5.37 13.38 -28.42
CA THR A 167 4.49 14.49 -28.82
C THR A 167 3.60 14.92 -27.68
N MET A 168 3.27 16.22 -27.60
CA MET A 168 2.41 16.72 -26.53
C MET A 168 1.02 16.07 -26.54
N ASP A 169 0.45 15.80 -27.70
CA ASP A 169 -0.85 15.14 -27.81
C ASP A 169 -0.80 13.72 -27.22
N SER A 170 0.25 12.97 -27.51
CA SER A 170 0.44 11.62 -26.94
C SER A 170 0.66 11.65 -25.44
N ILE A 171 1.45 12.61 -24.95
CA ILE A 171 1.74 12.78 -23.52
C ILE A 171 0.46 13.17 -22.75
N LEU A 172 -0.32 14.11 -23.25
CA LEU A 172 -1.59 14.50 -22.62
C LEU A 172 -2.64 13.39 -22.71
N ASN A 173 -2.67 12.64 -23.82
CA ASN A 173 -3.55 11.47 -23.95
C ASN A 173 -3.18 10.37 -22.95
N TRP A 174 -1.89 10.14 -22.68
CA TRP A 174 -1.45 9.22 -21.64
C TRP A 174 -2.10 9.55 -20.27
N TYR A 175 -2.09 10.83 -19.82
CA TYR A 175 -2.71 11.23 -18.56
C TYR A 175 -4.22 10.92 -18.54
N ARG A 176 -4.89 11.17 -19.67
CA ARG A 176 -6.32 10.89 -19.84
C ARG A 176 -6.62 9.39 -19.76
N GLU A 177 -5.85 8.56 -20.46
CA GLU A 177 -6.02 7.09 -20.48
C GLU A 177 -5.80 6.48 -19.12
N GLU A 178 -4.72 6.85 -18.42
CA GLU A 178 -4.47 6.44 -17.04
C GLU A 178 -5.66 6.80 -16.14
N GLY A 179 -6.15 8.03 -16.24
CA GLY A 179 -7.26 8.48 -15.43
C GLY A 179 -8.52 7.63 -15.61
N MET A 180 -8.81 7.19 -16.83
CA MET A 180 -9.94 6.31 -17.13
C MET A 180 -9.73 4.90 -16.56
N ILE A 181 -8.51 4.35 -16.67
CA ILE A 181 -8.15 3.05 -16.13
C ILE A 181 -8.26 3.05 -14.59
N PHE A 182 -7.72 4.07 -13.93
CA PHE A 182 -7.77 4.17 -12.47
C PHE A 182 -9.20 4.33 -11.96
N LYS A 183 -10.04 5.07 -12.68
CA LYS A 183 -11.47 5.21 -12.35
C LYS A 183 -12.19 3.86 -12.37
N GLY A 184 -11.82 2.95 -13.27
CA GLY A 184 -12.33 1.58 -13.36
C GLY A 184 -11.78 0.62 -12.29
N GLY A 185 -10.85 1.07 -11.45
CA GLY A 185 -10.26 0.26 -10.37
C GLY A 185 -9.04 -0.57 -10.76
N SER A 186 -8.43 -0.28 -11.91
CA SER A 186 -7.32 -1.04 -12.49
C SER A 186 -6.00 -0.28 -12.43
N GLY A 187 -4.90 -0.95 -12.74
CA GLY A 187 -3.57 -0.38 -12.79
C GLY A 187 -3.02 -0.28 -14.21
N ALA A 188 -2.17 0.71 -14.46
CA ALA A 188 -1.52 0.94 -15.77
C ALA A 188 -0.01 1.06 -15.63
N GLY A 189 0.71 0.63 -16.66
CA GLY A 189 2.13 0.86 -16.78
C GLY A 189 2.51 1.26 -18.19
N LEU A 190 3.63 1.95 -18.34
CA LEU A 190 4.16 2.35 -19.63
C LEU A 190 5.68 2.57 -19.58
N ASN A 191 6.28 2.58 -20.74
CA ASN A 191 7.69 2.94 -20.91
C ASN A 191 7.82 4.37 -21.48
N LEU A 192 8.56 5.21 -20.79
CA LEU A 192 8.77 6.61 -21.18
C LEU A 192 9.97 6.82 -22.11
N SER A 193 10.69 5.77 -22.46
CA SER A 193 11.96 5.87 -23.20
C SER A 193 11.84 6.41 -24.63
N ARG A 194 10.62 6.50 -25.17
CA ARG A 194 10.40 7.17 -26.46
C ARG A 194 10.43 8.69 -26.35
N ILE A 195 10.18 9.25 -25.16
CA ILE A 195 10.23 10.70 -24.93
C ILE A 195 11.70 11.11 -24.93
N ARG A 196 12.04 12.16 -25.68
CA ARG A 196 13.42 12.69 -25.74
C ARG A 196 13.89 13.18 -24.38
N SER A 197 15.20 13.09 -24.17
CA SER A 197 15.86 13.51 -22.95
C SER A 197 15.81 15.03 -22.72
N ALA A 198 15.83 15.42 -21.45
CA ALA A 198 16.04 16.82 -21.08
C ALA A 198 17.39 17.39 -21.57
N LYS A 199 18.34 16.53 -21.91
CA LYS A 199 19.65 16.89 -22.48
C LYS A 199 19.59 17.16 -24.00
N GLU A 200 18.48 16.84 -24.66
CA GLU A 200 18.30 17.01 -26.11
C GLU A 200 17.72 18.39 -26.47
N LEU A 201 18.22 18.97 -27.57
CA LEU A 201 17.80 20.29 -28.02
C LEU A 201 16.48 20.24 -28.80
N LEU A 202 15.63 21.23 -28.58
CA LEU A 202 14.43 21.47 -29.38
C LEU A 202 14.78 22.16 -30.72
N LYS A 203 14.02 21.89 -31.77
CA LYS A 203 14.19 22.55 -33.08
C LYS A 203 14.01 24.08 -33.00
N SER A 204 13.24 24.56 -32.01
CA SER A 204 12.99 25.99 -31.76
C SER A 204 14.06 26.67 -30.91
N GLY A 205 15.09 25.93 -30.48
CA GLY A 205 16.07 26.36 -29.46
C GLY A 205 15.61 26.02 -28.02
N GLY A 206 16.59 25.89 -27.14
CA GLY A 206 16.37 25.41 -25.76
C GLY A 206 16.36 23.90 -25.64
N THR A 207 16.25 23.38 -24.40
CA THR A 207 16.24 21.98 -24.06
C THR A 207 14.84 21.42 -23.91
N ALA A 208 14.68 20.10 -24.05
CA ALA A 208 13.41 19.40 -23.80
C ALA A 208 13.11 19.29 -22.31
N SER A 209 11.87 18.94 -21.96
CA SER A 209 11.47 18.76 -20.56
C SER A 209 11.92 17.41 -19.98
N GLY A 210 12.11 16.40 -20.84
CA GLY A 210 12.48 15.05 -20.45
C GLY A 210 11.34 14.22 -19.81
N PRO A 211 11.48 12.88 -19.76
CA PRO A 211 10.46 11.97 -19.25
C PRO A 211 10.16 12.16 -17.76
N VAL A 212 11.16 12.46 -16.93
CA VAL A 212 10.98 12.64 -15.49
C VAL A 212 10.10 13.84 -15.17
N SER A 213 10.19 14.91 -15.96
CA SER A 213 9.34 16.08 -15.82
C SER A 213 7.87 15.78 -16.11
N PHE A 214 7.57 15.03 -17.18
CA PHE A 214 6.20 14.61 -17.51
C PHE A 214 5.66 13.56 -16.53
N MET A 215 6.51 12.70 -16.00
CA MET A 215 6.16 11.73 -14.97
C MET A 215 5.57 12.40 -13.71
N ARG A 216 6.04 13.59 -13.34
CA ARG A 216 5.52 14.39 -12.23
C ARG A 216 4.05 14.77 -12.43
N GLY A 217 3.68 15.27 -13.61
CA GLY A 217 2.30 15.62 -13.93
C GLY A 217 1.36 14.42 -13.89
N ALA A 218 1.82 13.27 -14.43
CA ALA A 218 1.07 12.02 -14.40
C ALA A 218 0.90 11.47 -12.98
N ASP A 219 1.90 11.59 -12.11
CA ASP A 219 1.84 11.15 -10.71
C ASP A 219 0.85 11.99 -9.91
N ALA A 220 0.87 13.31 -10.08
CA ALA A 220 -0.08 14.22 -9.45
C ALA A 220 -1.53 13.94 -9.90
N SER A 221 -1.74 13.69 -11.20
CA SER A 221 -3.05 13.29 -11.73
C SER A 221 -3.54 11.98 -11.10
N ALA A 222 -2.67 10.97 -11.02
CA ALA A 222 -2.98 9.68 -10.41
C ALA A 222 -3.41 9.81 -8.95
N GLY A 223 -2.75 10.65 -8.16
CA GLY A 223 -3.07 10.91 -6.75
C GLY A 223 -4.46 11.50 -6.51
N THR A 224 -5.05 12.17 -7.52
CA THR A 224 -6.38 12.80 -7.40
C THR A 224 -7.53 11.84 -7.70
N ILE A 225 -7.29 10.71 -8.36
CA ILE A 225 -8.33 9.82 -8.86
C ILE A 225 -8.66 8.73 -7.84
N LYS A 226 -9.92 8.76 -7.37
CA LYS A 226 -10.48 7.71 -6.49
C LYS A 226 -11.32 6.75 -7.35
N SER A 227 -11.00 5.46 -7.28
CA SER A 227 -11.74 4.41 -7.98
C SER A 227 -13.09 4.14 -7.33
N GLY A 228 -14.17 4.12 -8.12
CA GLY A 228 -15.47 3.54 -7.81
C GLY A 228 -16.09 3.75 -6.42
N GLY A 229 -15.80 4.88 -5.75
CA GLY A 229 -16.30 5.16 -4.40
C GLY A 229 -15.51 4.48 -3.27
N ALA A 230 -14.54 3.65 -3.57
CA ALA A 230 -13.67 3.00 -2.60
C ALA A 230 -12.27 3.62 -2.56
N THR A 231 -11.62 3.50 -1.44
CA THR A 231 -10.30 4.05 -1.12
C THR A 231 -9.14 3.27 -1.76
N ARG A 232 -9.22 2.90 -3.05
CA ARG A 232 -8.08 2.30 -3.74
C ARG A 232 -7.25 3.42 -4.39
N ARG A 233 -5.96 3.50 -4.04
CA ARG A 233 -5.00 4.36 -4.72
C ARG A 233 -4.79 3.88 -6.15
N ALA A 234 -4.49 4.80 -7.06
CA ALA A 234 -4.01 4.48 -8.38
C ALA A 234 -2.77 3.58 -8.29
N ALA A 235 -2.71 2.56 -9.12
CA ALA A 235 -1.54 1.70 -9.23
C ALA A 235 -0.89 1.97 -10.58
N LYS A 236 0.37 2.38 -10.58
CA LYS A 236 1.11 2.84 -11.76
C LYS A 236 2.50 2.22 -11.81
N MET A 237 2.98 1.89 -13.03
CA MET A 237 4.36 1.56 -13.33
C MET A 237 4.92 2.55 -14.32
N VAL A 238 6.11 3.05 -14.05
CA VAL A 238 6.89 3.80 -15.00
C VAL A 238 8.19 3.07 -15.28
N VAL A 239 8.44 2.79 -16.55
CA VAL A 239 9.66 2.10 -17.02
C VAL A 239 10.52 3.10 -17.79
N LEU A 240 11.84 3.05 -17.58
CA LEU A 240 12.81 3.73 -18.41
C LEU A 240 13.93 2.78 -18.80
N ASP A 241 14.33 2.78 -20.07
CA ASP A 241 15.41 1.94 -20.58
C ASP A 241 16.75 2.48 -20.09
N VAL A 242 17.65 1.58 -19.76
CA VAL A 242 18.96 1.90 -19.16
C VAL A 242 19.86 2.76 -20.08
N ASP A 243 19.61 2.76 -21.37
CA ASP A 243 20.33 3.59 -22.35
C ASP A 243 19.76 4.98 -22.57
N HIS A 244 18.72 5.35 -21.78
CA HIS A 244 18.13 6.68 -21.88
C HIS A 244 19.05 7.72 -21.21
N PRO A 245 19.27 8.91 -21.81
CA PRO A 245 20.19 9.91 -21.23
C PRO A 245 19.77 10.48 -19.87
N ASP A 246 18.47 10.40 -19.50
CA ASP A 246 17.95 10.84 -18.20
C ASP A 246 17.89 9.70 -17.16
N ILE A 247 18.58 8.57 -17.42
CA ILE A 247 18.48 7.36 -16.58
C ILE A 247 18.93 7.59 -15.14
N GLU A 248 19.99 8.37 -14.94
CA GLU A 248 20.48 8.65 -13.58
C GLU A 248 19.48 9.50 -12.79
N GLU A 249 18.89 10.54 -13.41
CA GLU A 249 17.85 11.33 -12.78
C GLU A 249 16.62 10.46 -12.41
N PHE A 250 16.23 9.56 -13.31
CA PHE A 250 15.14 8.64 -13.06
C PHE A 250 15.39 7.70 -11.87
N ILE A 251 16.59 7.15 -11.76
CA ILE A 251 17.00 6.28 -10.65
C ILE A 251 16.90 7.02 -9.32
N GLU A 252 17.40 8.25 -9.26
CA GLU A 252 17.46 9.05 -8.02
C GLU A 252 16.11 9.71 -7.62
N THR A 253 15.13 9.73 -8.52
CA THR A 253 13.89 10.49 -8.33
C THR A 253 13.20 10.18 -6.99
N LYS A 254 13.02 8.90 -6.67
CA LYS A 254 12.34 8.50 -5.44
C LYS A 254 13.21 8.59 -4.19
N VAL A 255 14.51 8.40 -4.30
CA VAL A 255 15.44 8.59 -3.18
C VAL A 255 15.33 10.01 -2.65
N ARG A 256 15.36 10.99 -3.55
CA ARG A 256 15.23 12.41 -3.19
C ARG A 256 13.89 12.74 -2.52
N GLU A 257 12.81 12.10 -2.93
CA GLU A 257 11.49 12.30 -2.30
C GLU A 257 11.39 11.60 -0.95
N GLU A 258 11.98 10.41 -0.78
CA GLU A 258 12.01 9.71 0.51
C GLU A 258 12.84 10.49 1.54
N ASP A 259 13.93 11.14 1.14
CA ASP A 259 14.70 12.03 2.00
C ASP A 259 13.86 13.24 2.44
N LYS A 260 13.05 13.81 1.54
CA LYS A 260 12.10 14.88 1.91
C LYS A 260 11.04 14.37 2.89
N ILE A 261 10.51 13.14 2.68
CA ILE A 261 9.53 12.52 3.59
C ILE A 261 10.14 12.40 4.99
N ARG A 262 11.40 11.92 5.10
CA ARG A 262 12.10 11.80 6.38
C ARG A 262 12.26 13.16 7.05
N ALA A 263 12.75 14.15 6.30
CA ALA A 263 12.93 15.52 6.81
C ALA A 263 11.61 16.16 7.27
N LEU A 264 10.54 16.01 6.49
CA LEU A 264 9.21 16.53 6.83
C LEU A 264 8.61 15.81 8.05
N ARG A 265 8.74 14.48 8.13
CA ARG A 265 8.32 13.71 9.31
C ARG A 265 9.05 14.19 10.57
N ASP A 266 10.38 14.37 10.47
CA ASP A 266 11.20 14.81 11.59
C ASP A 266 10.87 16.26 12.01
N ALA A 267 10.35 17.06 11.08
CA ALA A 267 9.77 18.39 11.33
C ALA A 267 8.32 18.35 11.85
N GLY A 268 7.71 17.15 12.03
CA GLY A 268 6.39 16.96 12.63
C GLY A 268 5.20 16.92 11.67
N PHE A 269 5.43 16.85 10.35
CA PHE A 269 4.38 16.67 9.37
C PHE A 269 3.85 15.21 9.36
N ASP A 270 2.56 15.04 9.06
CA ASP A 270 1.92 13.72 8.98
C ASP A 270 2.25 13.05 7.64
N MET A 271 3.41 12.38 7.61
CA MET A 271 3.93 11.69 6.44
C MET A 271 3.56 10.19 6.39
N ASP A 272 2.64 9.73 7.23
CA ASP A 272 2.13 8.35 7.18
C ASP A 272 1.42 8.07 5.85
N LEU A 273 1.33 6.79 5.47
CA LEU A 273 0.52 6.32 4.33
C LEU A 273 -0.95 6.70 4.54
N GLY A 274 -1.40 7.80 3.92
CA GLY A 274 -2.74 8.37 4.12
C GLY A 274 -2.75 9.57 5.05
N GLY A 275 -1.60 10.00 5.54
CA GLY A 275 -1.42 11.26 6.27
C GLY A 275 -1.83 12.48 5.45
N LYS A 276 -2.12 13.56 6.12
CA LYS A 276 -2.61 14.79 5.45
C LYS A 276 -1.55 15.45 4.58
N ASP A 277 -0.27 15.31 4.97
CA ASP A 277 0.83 16.05 4.38
C ASP A 277 1.60 15.28 3.32
N ILE A 278 1.39 13.95 3.21
CA ILE A 278 2.06 13.09 2.22
C ILE A 278 1.78 13.53 0.76
N ILE A 279 0.70 14.24 0.52
CA ILE A 279 0.35 14.78 -0.81
C ILE A 279 1.30 15.89 -1.28
N SER A 280 2.11 16.46 -0.38
CA SER A 280 3.08 17.50 -0.71
C SER A 280 4.35 16.95 -1.38
N VAL A 281 4.61 15.65 -1.30
CA VAL A 281 5.73 14.97 -1.96
C VAL A 281 5.29 14.29 -3.25
N GLN A 282 6.23 14.19 -4.19
CA GLN A 282 5.96 13.75 -5.56
C GLN A 282 6.30 12.27 -5.76
N TYR A 283 5.90 11.71 -6.89
CA TYR A 283 6.23 10.34 -7.35
C TYR A 283 5.85 9.21 -6.38
N GLN A 284 4.79 9.44 -5.55
CA GLN A 284 4.35 8.45 -4.56
C GLN A 284 3.31 7.45 -5.08
N ASN A 285 2.75 7.69 -6.27
CA ASN A 285 1.69 6.87 -6.84
C ASN A 285 2.18 5.88 -7.90
N ALA A 286 3.49 5.92 -8.23
CA ALA A 286 4.10 5.05 -9.22
C ALA A 286 5.15 4.13 -8.61
N ASN A 287 5.25 2.88 -9.10
CA ASN A 287 6.45 2.07 -9.02
C ASN A 287 7.34 2.40 -10.21
N ASN A 288 8.64 2.49 -9.99
CA ASN A 288 9.61 2.75 -11.05
C ASN A 288 10.40 1.47 -11.34
N SER A 289 10.72 1.22 -12.60
CA SER A 289 11.62 0.12 -13.00
C SER A 289 12.58 0.58 -14.09
N VAL A 290 13.83 0.19 -13.94
CA VAL A 290 14.84 0.33 -15.01
C VAL A 290 14.83 -0.92 -15.88
N ARG A 291 14.73 -0.72 -17.18
CA ARG A 291 14.76 -1.82 -18.15
C ARG A 291 16.16 -1.97 -18.70
N VAL A 292 16.81 -3.08 -18.36
CA VAL A 292 18.20 -3.37 -18.73
C VAL A 292 18.28 -4.37 -19.88
N SER A 293 19.20 -4.13 -20.82
CA SER A 293 19.51 -5.06 -21.91
C SER A 293 20.66 -5.99 -21.54
N ASP A 294 20.75 -7.12 -22.22
CA ASP A 294 21.91 -8.03 -22.13
C ASP A 294 23.22 -7.31 -22.47
N LYS A 295 23.15 -6.33 -23.40
CA LYS A 295 24.31 -5.50 -23.75
C LYS A 295 24.81 -4.71 -22.52
N PHE A 296 23.91 -4.12 -21.75
CA PHE A 296 24.27 -3.40 -20.53
C PHE A 296 24.82 -4.36 -19.46
N MET A 297 24.15 -5.49 -19.24
CA MET A 297 24.60 -6.46 -18.23
C MET A 297 25.98 -7.05 -18.55
N LYS A 298 26.29 -7.27 -19.83
CA LYS A 298 27.64 -7.67 -20.28
C LYS A 298 28.67 -6.57 -20.08
N ALA A 299 28.30 -5.30 -20.34
CA ALA A 299 29.18 -4.17 -20.06
C ALA A 299 29.46 -4.04 -18.56
N TYR A 300 28.47 -4.31 -17.72
CA TYR A 300 28.65 -4.40 -16.27
C TYR A 300 29.63 -5.49 -15.86
N GLU A 301 29.46 -6.72 -16.37
CA GLU A 301 30.39 -7.83 -16.10
C GLU A 301 31.83 -7.47 -16.45
N ASN A 302 32.02 -6.91 -17.65
CA ASN A 302 33.34 -6.60 -18.19
C ASN A 302 33.96 -5.31 -17.63
N GLY A 303 33.18 -4.46 -16.92
CA GLY A 303 33.64 -3.15 -16.48
C GLY A 303 33.86 -2.18 -17.64
N GLU A 304 32.95 -2.18 -18.61
CA GLU A 304 33.02 -1.36 -19.82
C GLU A 304 32.17 -0.09 -19.69
N GLN A 305 32.47 0.86 -20.58
CA GLN A 305 31.61 2.04 -20.75
C GLN A 305 30.34 1.67 -21.51
N PHE A 306 29.23 2.28 -21.13
CA PHE A 306 27.91 2.09 -21.75
C PHE A 306 27.37 3.42 -22.30
N GLY A 307 26.95 3.40 -23.58
CA GLY A 307 26.48 4.60 -24.26
C GLY A 307 25.01 4.91 -23.98
N LEU A 308 24.74 6.15 -23.59
CA LEU A 308 23.39 6.70 -23.48
C LEU A 308 22.97 7.33 -24.80
N VAL A 309 21.81 6.94 -25.33
CA VAL A 309 21.38 7.20 -26.69
C VAL A 309 20.30 8.28 -26.75
N ALA A 310 20.54 9.35 -27.50
CA ALA A 310 19.54 10.38 -27.77
C ALA A 310 18.35 9.81 -28.57
N ARG A 311 17.14 10.16 -28.18
CA ARG A 311 15.93 9.63 -28.80
C ARG A 311 15.59 10.31 -30.14
N ALA A 312 16.00 11.56 -30.31
CA ALA A 312 15.76 12.28 -31.56
C ALA A 312 16.74 11.93 -32.68
N SER A 313 18.01 11.68 -32.36
CA SER A 313 19.07 11.39 -33.37
C SER A 313 19.45 9.92 -33.46
N GLY A 314 19.26 9.14 -32.39
CA GLY A 314 19.74 7.78 -32.27
C GLY A 314 21.25 7.68 -31.98
N GLU A 315 21.94 8.82 -31.72
CA GLU A 315 23.38 8.86 -31.44
C GLU A 315 23.66 8.73 -29.95
N VAL A 316 24.83 8.17 -29.63
CA VAL A 316 25.35 8.17 -28.25
C VAL A 316 25.81 9.61 -27.91
N ILE A 317 25.14 10.24 -26.96
CA ILE A 317 25.46 11.60 -26.52
C ILE A 317 26.27 11.64 -25.22
N GLU A 318 26.30 10.54 -24.49
CA GLU A 318 27.01 10.39 -23.23
C GLU A 318 27.43 8.94 -23.04
N SER A 319 28.54 8.69 -22.36
CA SER A 319 28.96 7.35 -21.97
C SER A 319 29.20 7.32 -20.46
N VAL A 320 28.70 6.30 -19.82
CA VAL A 320 28.78 6.09 -18.37
C VAL A 320 29.48 4.78 -18.05
N ASP A 321 30.14 4.69 -16.92
CA ASP A 321 30.65 3.41 -16.42
C ASP A 321 29.49 2.49 -16.05
N ALA A 322 29.42 1.31 -16.67
CA ALA A 322 28.29 0.39 -16.46
C ALA A 322 28.22 -0.13 -15.02
N LYS A 323 29.38 -0.32 -14.35
CA LYS A 323 29.41 -0.71 -12.93
C LYS A 323 28.93 0.40 -12.02
N ALA A 324 29.35 1.63 -12.28
CA ALA A 324 28.91 2.78 -11.49
C ALA A 324 27.39 3.00 -11.63
N LEU A 325 26.83 2.86 -12.85
CA LEU A 325 25.38 3.01 -13.06
C LEU A 325 24.60 1.89 -12.39
N PHE A 326 25.06 0.65 -12.46
CA PHE A 326 24.41 -0.49 -11.81
C PHE A 326 24.49 -0.38 -10.29
N ARG A 327 25.64 0.08 -9.76
CA ARG A 327 25.80 0.40 -8.33
C ARG A 327 24.81 1.47 -7.89
N LYS A 328 24.67 2.55 -8.64
CA LYS A 328 23.69 3.63 -8.37
C LYS A 328 22.24 3.08 -8.32
N LEU A 329 21.91 2.15 -9.22
CA LEU A 329 20.61 1.47 -9.22
C LEU A 329 20.39 0.69 -7.91
N ALA A 330 21.39 -0.08 -7.48
CA ALA A 330 21.33 -0.86 -6.23
C ALA A 330 21.25 0.06 -4.99
N GLU A 331 22.00 1.16 -4.96
CA GLU A 331 21.95 2.17 -3.89
C GLU A 331 20.57 2.81 -3.76
N ALA A 332 19.93 3.17 -4.87
CA ALA A 332 18.59 3.72 -4.86
C ALA A 332 17.57 2.69 -4.33
N ALA A 333 17.64 1.45 -4.80
CA ALA A 333 16.78 0.37 -4.32
C ALA A 333 17.01 0.06 -2.83
N TRP A 334 18.25 0.13 -2.36
CA TRP A 334 18.61 0.02 -0.94
C TRP A 334 18.00 1.13 -0.09
N ALA A 335 18.03 2.37 -0.60
CA ALA A 335 17.55 3.56 0.12
C ALA A 335 16.04 3.63 0.23
N CYS A 336 15.29 3.22 -0.82
CA CYS A 336 13.84 3.43 -0.89
C CYS A 336 13.04 2.33 -1.61
N ALA A 337 13.60 1.13 -1.83
CA ALA A 337 12.98 0.01 -2.53
C ALA A 337 12.50 0.32 -3.97
N ASP A 338 13.05 1.34 -4.58
CA ASP A 338 12.81 1.77 -5.96
C ASP A 338 14.11 2.33 -6.56
N PRO A 339 14.36 2.12 -7.86
CA PRO A 339 13.53 1.38 -8.81
C PRO A 339 13.78 -0.14 -8.77
N GLY A 340 12.77 -0.93 -9.24
CA GLY A 340 12.97 -2.31 -9.59
C GLY A 340 13.72 -2.46 -10.92
N ILE A 341 13.98 -3.69 -11.33
CA ILE A 341 14.70 -4.01 -12.57
C ILE A 341 13.85 -4.93 -13.48
N GLN A 342 13.95 -4.73 -14.80
CA GLN A 342 13.32 -5.57 -15.83
C GLN A 342 14.38 -5.95 -16.87
N TYR A 343 14.47 -7.24 -17.26
CA TYR A 343 15.47 -7.77 -18.17
C TYR A 343 14.90 -7.88 -19.58
N ASP A 344 15.18 -6.91 -20.41
CA ASP A 344 14.54 -6.69 -21.72
C ASP A 344 14.65 -7.88 -22.67
N ASP A 345 15.86 -8.42 -22.82
CA ASP A 345 16.10 -9.51 -23.77
C ASP A 345 15.46 -10.81 -23.29
N THR A 346 15.51 -11.10 -22.00
CA THR A 346 14.78 -12.24 -21.40
C THR A 346 13.27 -12.13 -21.62
N ILE A 347 12.69 -10.96 -21.39
CA ILE A 347 11.25 -10.73 -21.61
C ILE A 347 10.89 -11.01 -23.07
N ASN A 348 11.64 -10.45 -24.01
CA ASN A 348 11.35 -10.55 -25.44
C ASN A 348 11.70 -11.93 -26.03
N ASP A 349 12.60 -12.71 -25.43
CA ASP A 349 12.87 -14.10 -25.82
C ASP A 349 11.70 -15.05 -25.52
N TRP A 350 10.86 -14.71 -24.52
CA TRP A 350 9.61 -15.44 -24.21
C TRP A 350 8.36 -14.80 -24.84
N HIS A 351 8.54 -13.85 -25.75
CA HIS A 351 7.43 -13.16 -26.40
C HIS A 351 6.79 -14.01 -27.51
N THR A 352 5.46 -14.18 -27.45
CA THR A 352 4.67 -14.96 -28.39
C THR A 352 4.30 -14.20 -29.68
N ASN A 353 4.42 -12.86 -29.67
CA ASN A 353 3.98 -12.00 -30.78
C ASN A 353 5.10 -11.08 -31.33
N PRO A 354 6.32 -11.61 -31.63
CA PRO A 354 7.45 -10.76 -32.02
C PRO A 354 7.23 -10.04 -33.34
N GLU A 355 6.44 -10.61 -34.27
CA GLU A 355 6.14 -10.00 -35.57
C GLU A 355 5.10 -8.86 -35.47
N THR A 356 4.49 -8.66 -34.30
CA THR A 356 3.57 -7.53 -34.06
C THR A 356 4.31 -6.34 -33.44
N GLY A 357 5.23 -6.60 -32.52
CA GLY A 357 6.02 -5.57 -31.86
C GLY A 357 6.77 -6.12 -30.65
N ARG A 358 7.62 -5.30 -30.02
CA ARG A 358 8.32 -5.66 -28.78
C ARG A 358 7.44 -5.46 -27.58
N ILE A 359 7.74 -6.17 -26.51
CA ILE A 359 7.27 -5.87 -25.17
C ILE A 359 8.15 -4.78 -24.60
N ASN A 360 7.60 -3.59 -24.34
CA ASN A 360 8.35 -2.42 -23.86
C ASN A 360 8.12 -2.12 -22.39
N ALA A 361 7.00 -2.53 -21.82
CA ALA A 361 6.57 -2.17 -20.48
C ALA A 361 5.89 -3.32 -19.74
N SER A 362 5.57 -3.09 -18.50
CA SER A 362 4.77 -3.98 -17.66
C SER A 362 3.64 -3.21 -16.96
N ASN A 363 2.70 -3.94 -16.35
CA ASN A 363 1.74 -3.41 -15.39
C ASN A 363 2.44 -2.99 -14.07
N PRO A 364 1.71 -2.39 -13.12
CA PRO A 364 2.29 -1.87 -11.86
C PRO A 364 3.07 -2.86 -11.00
N CYS A 365 2.71 -4.13 -11.05
CA CYS A 365 3.33 -5.17 -10.23
C CYS A 365 4.31 -6.06 -11.01
N SER A 366 4.59 -5.73 -12.27
CA SER A 366 5.55 -6.37 -13.18
C SER A 366 5.27 -7.84 -13.54
N GLU A 367 4.09 -8.37 -13.26
CA GLU A 367 3.72 -9.73 -13.69
C GLU A 367 3.16 -9.80 -15.11
N TYR A 368 2.49 -8.74 -15.57
CA TYR A 368 1.93 -8.67 -16.93
C TYR A 368 2.87 -7.90 -17.83
N MET A 369 3.42 -8.59 -18.82
CA MET A 369 4.34 -8.05 -19.82
C MET A 369 3.84 -8.46 -21.21
N SER A 370 3.40 -7.49 -21.99
CA SER A 370 2.79 -7.71 -23.31
C SER A 370 2.94 -6.49 -24.21
N LEU A 371 2.28 -6.51 -25.36
CA LEU A 371 2.25 -5.41 -26.32
C LEU A 371 1.74 -4.12 -25.70
N ASP A 372 2.20 -3.00 -26.21
CA ASP A 372 1.65 -1.68 -25.90
C ASP A 372 0.14 -1.62 -26.23
N ASN A 373 -0.59 -0.78 -25.50
CA ASN A 373 -2.05 -0.62 -25.59
C ASN A 373 -2.81 -1.94 -25.44
N SER A 374 -2.44 -2.74 -24.46
CA SER A 374 -3.07 -4.02 -24.16
C SER A 374 -3.60 -4.09 -22.73
N SER A 375 -4.43 -5.07 -22.47
CA SER A 375 -4.91 -5.37 -21.13
C SER A 375 -4.93 -6.86 -20.85
N CYS A 376 -4.94 -7.18 -19.55
CA CYS A 376 -4.97 -8.54 -19.06
C CYS A 376 -6.03 -8.68 -17.97
N ASN A 377 -6.93 -9.63 -18.15
CA ASN A 377 -7.77 -10.06 -17.04
C ASN A 377 -7.05 -11.15 -16.25
N LEU A 378 -7.27 -11.20 -14.94
CA LEU A 378 -6.55 -12.09 -14.03
C LEU A 378 -7.52 -12.99 -13.25
N ALA A 379 -7.04 -14.19 -12.93
CA ALA A 379 -7.67 -15.07 -11.95
C ALA A 379 -6.59 -15.82 -11.17
N SER A 380 -6.85 -16.15 -9.90
CA SER A 380 -5.88 -16.84 -9.05
C SER A 380 -6.52 -18.02 -8.34
N LEU A 381 -5.93 -19.20 -8.51
CA LEU A 381 -6.28 -20.45 -7.83
C LEU A 381 -5.79 -20.41 -6.37
N ASN A 382 -6.58 -20.91 -5.43
CA ASN A 382 -6.15 -21.11 -4.04
C ASN A 382 -5.55 -22.52 -3.90
N LEU A 383 -4.22 -22.61 -3.85
CA LEU A 383 -3.51 -23.89 -3.87
C LEU A 383 -3.86 -24.82 -2.69
N MET A 384 -4.21 -24.26 -1.53
CA MET A 384 -4.60 -25.07 -0.38
C MET A 384 -5.89 -25.88 -0.60
N LYS A 385 -6.75 -25.47 -1.55
CA LYS A 385 -7.98 -26.22 -1.91
C LYS A 385 -7.70 -27.50 -2.72
N PHE A 386 -6.44 -27.68 -3.15
CA PHE A 386 -5.98 -28.85 -3.89
C PHE A 386 -5.05 -29.75 -3.06
N LEU A 387 -4.84 -29.45 -1.78
CA LEU A 387 -4.15 -30.35 -0.85
C LEU A 387 -5.18 -31.34 -0.27
N LYS A 388 -5.03 -32.62 -0.59
CA LYS A 388 -5.92 -33.67 -0.09
C LYS A 388 -5.57 -34.05 1.36
N ALA A 389 -6.53 -34.73 2.03
CA ALA A 389 -6.36 -35.17 3.41
C ALA A 389 -5.17 -36.15 3.60
N ASP A 390 -4.82 -36.91 2.56
CA ASP A 390 -3.67 -37.81 2.55
C ASP A 390 -2.32 -37.07 2.33
N GLY A 391 -2.38 -35.76 2.15
CA GLY A 391 -1.23 -34.90 1.89
C GLY A 391 -0.74 -34.90 0.45
N SER A 392 -1.45 -35.55 -0.49
CA SER A 392 -1.14 -35.47 -1.91
C SER A 392 -1.80 -34.25 -2.56
N PHE A 393 -1.26 -33.78 -3.70
CA PHE A 393 -1.85 -32.71 -4.49
C PHE A 393 -2.95 -33.27 -5.42
N ASP A 394 -4.09 -32.62 -5.49
CA ASP A 394 -5.21 -33.02 -6.34
C ASP A 394 -5.02 -32.57 -7.79
N VAL A 395 -4.14 -33.23 -8.49
CA VAL A 395 -3.75 -32.95 -9.88
C VAL A 395 -4.96 -32.90 -10.81
N LYS A 396 -5.89 -33.87 -10.66
CA LYS A 396 -7.06 -33.99 -11.54
C LYS A 396 -8.00 -32.80 -11.42
N ASN A 397 -8.38 -32.44 -10.21
CA ASN A 397 -9.28 -31.31 -10.00
C ASN A 397 -8.59 -29.98 -10.28
N PHE A 398 -7.27 -29.87 -10.07
CA PHE A 398 -6.49 -28.70 -10.45
C PHE A 398 -6.51 -28.46 -11.98
N VAL A 399 -6.32 -29.50 -12.79
CA VAL A 399 -6.42 -29.43 -14.26
C VAL A 399 -7.83 -28.96 -14.67
N LYS A 400 -8.87 -29.58 -14.12
CA LYS A 400 -10.26 -29.25 -14.46
C LYS A 400 -10.66 -27.83 -14.05
N ALA A 401 -10.26 -27.40 -12.86
CA ALA A 401 -10.48 -26.02 -12.41
C ALA A 401 -9.77 -25.02 -13.35
N THR A 402 -8.52 -25.27 -13.71
CA THR A 402 -7.76 -24.46 -14.65
C THR A 402 -8.45 -24.35 -16.02
N GLU A 403 -8.96 -25.47 -16.57
CA GLU A 403 -9.74 -25.48 -17.82
C GLU A 403 -10.97 -24.55 -17.76
N LEU A 404 -11.75 -24.62 -16.69
CA LEU A 404 -12.94 -23.79 -16.51
C LEU A 404 -12.60 -22.32 -16.35
N ILE A 405 -11.55 -22.01 -15.58
CA ILE A 405 -11.13 -20.64 -15.34
C ILE A 405 -10.63 -19.99 -16.64
N ILE A 406 -9.77 -20.66 -17.41
CA ILE A 406 -9.29 -20.16 -18.72
C ILE A 406 -10.45 -19.95 -19.67
N THR A 407 -11.39 -20.87 -19.72
CA THR A 407 -12.60 -20.73 -20.55
C THR A 407 -13.39 -19.49 -20.16
N SER A 408 -13.64 -19.30 -18.85
CA SER A 408 -14.35 -18.12 -18.35
C SER A 408 -13.61 -16.82 -18.64
N MET A 409 -12.28 -16.80 -18.41
CA MET A 409 -11.46 -15.61 -18.68
C MET A 409 -11.47 -15.23 -20.16
N ASP A 410 -11.44 -16.20 -21.08
CA ASP A 410 -11.55 -15.92 -22.52
C ASP A 410 -12.95 -15.41 -22.90
N ILE A 411 -14.01 -15.99 -22.34
CA ILE A 411 -15.40 -15.51 -22.52
C ILE A 411 -15.53 -14.03 -22.12
N SER A 412 -14.85 -13.60 -21.03
CA SER A 412 -14.98 -12.24 -20.54
C SER A 412 -14.54 -11.20 -21.56
N ILE A 413 -13.57 -11.50 -22.42
CA ILE A 413 -13.10 -10.59 -23.48
C ILE A 413 -14.21 -10.32 -24.51
N CYS A 414 -15.19 -11.22 -24.65
CA CYS A 414 -16.29 -11.05 -25.58
C CYS A 414 -17.30 -9.95 -25.21
N PHE A 415 -17.41 -9.64 -23.92
CA PHE A 415 -18.35 -8.63 -23.41
C PHE A 415 -17.66 -7.45 -22.70
N ALA A 416 -16.34 -7.50 -22.54
CA ALA A 416 -15.59 -6.48 -21.83
C ALA A 416 -15.66 -5.10 -22.49
N ASP A 417 -15.77 -4.06 -21.67
CA ASP A 417 -15.53 -2.68 -22.07
C ASP A 417 -14.10 -2.27 -21.77
N PHE A 418 -13.53 -1.46 -22.64
CA PHE A 418 -12.14 -0.98 -22.50
C PHE A 418 -12.11 0.55 -22.45
N PRO A 419 -11.12 1.14 -21.74
CA PRO A 419 -11.01 2.59 -21.59
C PRO A 419 -10.82 3.35 -22.91
N THR A 420 -10.12 2.73 -23.87
CA THR A 420 -9.86 3.31 -25.19
C THR A 420 -10.02 2.28 -26.30
N GLU A 421 -10.24 2.76 -27.52
CA GLU A 421 -10.39 1.89 -28.70
C GLU A 421 -9.10 1.13 -29.00
N ALA A 422 -7.93 1.74 -28.80
CA ALA A 422 -6.62 1.10 -29.04
C ALA A 422 -6.45 -0.13 -28.14
N ILE A 423 -6.74 0.03 -26.83
CA ILE A 423 -6.67 -1.08 -25.86
C ILE A 423 -7.69 -2.17 -26.22
N GLY A 424 -8.93 -1.77 -26.54
CA GLY A 424 -9.98 -2.72 -26.91
C GLY A 424 -9.60 -3.55 -28.15
N ARG A 425 -9.03 -2.92 -29.16
CA ARG A 425 -8.57 -3.57 -30.39
C ARG A 425 -7.43 -4.57 -30.11
N THR A 426 -6.38 -4.12 -29.44
CA THR A 426 -5.23 -5.00 -29.13
C THR A 426 -5.65 -6.17 -28.24
N THR A 427 -6.51 -5.92 -27.24
CA THR A 427 -6.99 -6.99 -26.36
C THR A 427 -7.88 -7.99 -27.11
N ALA A 428 -8.75 -7.53 -28.00
CA ALA A 428 -9.57 -8.41 -28.85
C ALA A 428 -8.74 -9.24 -29.84
N ASP A 429 -7.67 -8.62 -30.39
CA ASP A 429 -6.81 -9.26 -31.39
C ASP A 429 -5.84 -10.29 -30.82
N TYR A 430 -5.41 -10.11 -29.55
CA TYR A 430 -4.37 -10.97 -28.93
C TYR A 430 -4.88 -11.76 -27.73
N ARG A 431 -5.98 -11.37 -27.10
CA ARG A 431 -6.69 -12.10 -26.04
C ARG A 431 -5.77 -12.56 -24.92
N GLN A 432 -5.01 -11.61 -24.35
CA GLN A 432 -4.08 -11.89 -23.25
C GLN A 432 -4.83 -12.21 -21.94
N LEU A 433 -4.44 -13.29 -21.29
CA LEU A 433 -4.96 -13.74 -20.01
C LEU A 433 -3.83 -13.88 -19.00
N GLY A 434 -4.17 -13.86 -17.72
CA GLY A 434 -3.23 -14.01 -16.63
C GLY A 434 -3.78 -14.88 -15.50
N ILE A 435 -3.87 -16.20 -15.72
CA ILE A 435 -4.14 -17.13 -14.63
C ILE A 435 -2.90 -17.28 -13.75
N GLY A 436 -3.09 -17.30 -12.45
CA GLY A 436 -2.06 -17.52 -11.46
C GLY A 436 -2.58 -18.32 -10.27
N PHE A 437 -1.84 -18.28 -9.18
CA PHE A 437 -2.25 -18.92 -7.94
C PHE A 437 -1.89 -18.06 -6.71
N ALA A 438 -2.47 -18.42 -5.58
CA ALA A 438 -2.16 -17.91 -4.24
C ALA A 438 -1.96 -19.07 -3.28
N ASN A 439 -1.45 -18.78 -2.08
CA ASN A 439 -1.26 -19.78 -1.02
C ASN A 439 -0.12 -20.77 -1.29
N LEU A 440 0.89 -20.40 -2.09
CA LEU A 440 2.04 -21.29 -2.30
C LEU A 440 2.82 -21.51 -1.00
N GLY A 441 3.13 -20.44 -0.26
CA GLY A 441 3.85 -20.55 1.01
C GLY A 441 3.13 -21.44 2.02
N ALA A 442 1.81 -21.30 2.13
CA ALA A 442 0.99 -22.15 2.99
C ALA A 442 0.98 -23.62 2.52
N LEU A 443 0.86 -23.85 1.20
CA LEU A 443 0.89 -25.21 0.65
C LEU A 443 2.21 -25.91 0.94
N LEU A 444 3.35 -25.21 0.75
CA LEU A 444 4.69 -25.77 1.03
C LEU A 444 4.83 -26.11 2.51
N MET A 445 4.49 -25.19 3.40
CA MET A 445 4.49 -25.40 4.85
C MET A 445 3.60 -26.59 5.24
N ALA A 446 2.35 -26.62 4.80
CA ALA A 446 1.41 -27.71 5.06
C ALA A 446 1.90 -29.06 4.49
N SER A 447 2.71 -29.03 3.44
CA SER A 447 3.35 -30.19 2.86
C SER A 447 4.63 -30.62 3.58
N GLY A 448 5.09 -29.88 4.60
CA GLY A 448 6.33 -30.14 5.31
C GLY A 448 7.58 -29.81 4.50
N LEU A 449 7.47 -28.88 3.55
CA LEU A 449 8.55 -28.41 2.67
C LEU A 449 8.94 -26.98 3.03
N ALA A 450 10.23 -26.74 3.26
CA ALA A 450 10.73 -25.38 3.41
C ALA A 450 10.58 -24.61 2.09
N TYR A 451 10.24 -23.34 2.17
CA TYR A 451 10.12 -22.46 1.00
C TYR A 451 11.46 -22.34 0.26
N ASP A 452 12.56 -22.20 0.98
CA ASP A 452 13.93 -22.18 0.43
C ASP A 452 14.55 -23.57 0.41
N SER A 453 13.89 -24.53 -0.23
CA SER A 453 14.40 -25.89 -0.44
C SER A 453 14.23 -26.36 -1.87
N ASP A 454 15.01 -27.34 -2.31
CA ASP A 454 14.89 -27.92 -3.64
C ASP A 454 13.51 -28.59 -3.83
N GLY A 455 13.01 -29.26 -2.81
CA GLY A 455 11.65 -29.85 -2.83
C GLY A 455 10.55 -28.79 -2.95
N GLY A 456 10.65 -27.70 -2.19
CA GLY A 456 9.72 -26.57 -2.28
C GLY A 456 9.71 -25.92 -3.67
N ARG A 457 10.89 -25.64 -4.21
CA ARG A 457 11.08 -25.11 -5.57
C ARG A 457 10.56 -26.07 -6.66
N ALA A 458 10.82 -27.36 -6.51
CA ALA A 458 10.36 -28.36 -7.47
C ALA A 458 8.83 -28.45 -7.53
N LEU A 459 8.16 -28.44 -6.37
CA LEU A 459 6.70 -28.44 -6.31
C LEU A 459 6.10 -27.17 -6.90
N ALA A 460 6.65 -25.99 -6.56
CA ALA A 460 6.21 -24.71 -7.11
C ALA A 460 6.36 -24.67 -8.64
N GLY A 461 7.50 -25.11 -9.18
CA GLY A 461 7.74 -25.22 -10.63
C GLY A 461 6.78 -26.19 -11.29
N ALA A 462 6.53 -27.35 -10.68
CA ALA A 462 5.62 -28.38 -11.20
C ALA A 462 4.18 -27.85 -11.32
N ILE A 463 3.65 -27.21 -10.25
CA ILE A 463 2.32 -26.61 -10.25
C ILE A 463 2.23 -25.48 -11.29
N THR A 464 3.25 -24.65 -11.41
CA THR A 464 3.30 -23.56 -12.39
C THR A 464 3.27 -24.10 -13.81
N SER A 465 4.06 -25.15 -14.09
CA SER A 465 4.08 -25.81 -15.40
C SER A 465 2.76 -26.49 -15.73
N LEU A 466 2.17 -27.19 -14.78
CA LEU A 466 0.86 -27.83 -14.94
C LEU A 466 -0.23 -26.81 -15.25
N MET A 467 -0.31 -25.72 -14.47
CA MET A 467 -1.27 -24.63 -14.68
C MET A 467 -1.15 -24.04 -16.08
N THR A 468 0.07 -23.69 -16.50
CA THR A 468 0.29 -23.05 -17.80
C THR A 468 0.09 -24.02 -18.96
N GLY A 469 0.55 -25.26 -18.83
CA GLY A 469 0.35 -26.31 -19.85
C GLY A 469 -1.13 -26.61 -20.09
N THR A 470 -1.90 -26.78 -19.01
CA THR A 470 -3.37 -26.94 -19.07
C THR A 470 -4.03 -25.72 -19.71
N SER A 471 -3.59 -24.52 -19.36
CA SER A 471 -4.13 -23.27 -19.92
C SER A 471 -3.92 -23.15 -21.42
N TYR A 472 -2.74 -23.44 -21.91
CA TYR A 472 -2.47 -23.42 -23.35
C TYR A 472 -3.09 -24.61 -24.11
N ARG A 473 -3.22 -25.77 -23.51
CA ARG A 473 -4.00 -26.86 -24.10
C ARG A 473 -5.48 -26.46 -24.25
N ARG A 474 -6.09 -25.89 -23.22
CA ARG A 474 -7.46 -25.36 -23.28
C ARG A 474 -7.57 -24.24 -24.32
N SER A 475 -6.60 -23.34 -24.39
CA SER A 475 -6.55 -22.28 -25.40
C SER A 475 -6.50 -22.83 -26.82
N ALA A 476 -5.77 -23.92 -27.05
CA ALA A 476 -5.72 -24.61 -28.35
C ALA A 476 -7.04 -25.33 -28.68
N GLU A 477 -7.74 -25.90 -27.70
CA GLU A 477 -9.08 -26.48 -27.86
C GLU A 477 -10.08 -25.38 -28.23
N LEU A 478 -10.08 -24.24 -27.53
CA LEU A 478 -10.91 -23.08 -27.82
C LEU A 478 -10.64 -22.52 -29.23
N ALA A 479 -9.37 -22.51 -29.68
CA ALA A 479 -9.05 -22.10 -31.04
C ALA A 479 -9.74 -22.99 -32.09
N GLY A 480 -9.90 -24.26 -31.84
CA GLY A 480 -10.65 -25.19 -32.71
C GLY A 480 -12.17 -24.94 -32.74
N ILE A 481 -12.73 -24.26 -31.74
CA ILE A 481 -14.16 -24.00 -31.60
C ILE A 481 -14.52 -22.59 -32.05
N VAL A 482 -13.88 -21.57 -31.46
CA VAL A 482 -14.19 -20.15 -31.66
C VAL A 482 -13.09 -19.38 -32.40
N GLY A 483 -12.08 -20.10 -32.95
CA GLY A 483 -10.99 -19.52 -33.74
C GLY A 483 -9.77 -19.11 -32.90
N ALA A 484 -8.60 -19.18 -33.51
CA ALA A 484 -7.38 -18.65 -32.94
C ALA A 484 -7.47 -17.10 -32.78
N TYR A 485 -6.62 -16.51 -31.93
CA TYR A 485 -6.58 -15.04 -31.82
C TYR A 485 -6.16 -14.39 -33.14
N ASN A 486 -6.71 -13.20 -33.43
CA ASN A 486 -6.59 -12.57 -34.76
C ASN A 486 -5.13 -12.38 -35.23
N GLY A 487 -4.23 -12.02 -34.30
CA GLY A 487 -2.81 -11.84 -34.57
C GLY A 487 -2.01 -13.14 -34.73
N PHE A 488 -2.62 -14.32 -34.55
CA PHE A 488 -1.91 -15.60 -34.51
C PHE A 488 -1.21 -15.93 -35.83
N ALA A 489 -1.88 -15.83 -36.95
CA ALA A 489 -1.31 -16.22 -38.28
C ALA A 489 0.02 -15.51 -38.57
N ARG A 490 0.15 -14.24 -38.22
CA ARG A 490 1.40 -13.47 -38.38
C ARG A 490 2.49 -13.94 -37.41
N ASN A 491 2.11 -14.33 -36.20
CA ASN A 491 3.03 -14.69 -35.13
C ASN A 491 3.17 -16.20 -34.89
N ALA A 492 2.61 -17.04 -35.78
CA ALA A 492 2.53 -18.49 -35.55
C ALA A 492 3.90 -19.13 -35.25
N ALA A 493 4.95 -18.74 -35.98
CA ALA A 493 6.30 -19.25 -35.75
C ALA A 493 6.85 -18.84 -34.37
N GLY A 494 6.73 -17.55 -34.01
CA GLY A 494 7.15 -17.03 -32.71
C GLY A 494 6.37 -17.66 -31.56
N HIS A 495 5.04 -17.76 -31.70
CA HIS A 495 4.18 -18.37 -30.68
C HIS A 495 4.55 -19.85 -30.46
N THR A 496 4.61 -20.64 -31.54
CA THR A 496 4.96 -22.07 -31.47
C THR A 496 6.36 -22.28 -30.87
N ARG A 497 7.34 -21.43 -31.24
CA ARG A 497 8.67 -21.45 -30.62
C ARG A 497 8.61 -21.35 -29.11
N VAL A 498 7.84 -20.38 -28.58
CA VAL A 498 7.70 -20.19 -27.15
C VAL A 498 6.98 -21.35 -26.47
N MET A 499 5.93 -21.90 -27.08
CA MET A 499 5.24 -23.11 -26.57
C MET A 499 6.19 -24.29 -26.45
N ARG A 500 7.02 -24.52 -27.48
CA ARG A 500 8.04 -25.57 -27.43
C ARG A 500 9.14 -25.31 -26.42
N LYS A 501 9.51 -24.06 -26.15
CA LYS A 501 10.43 -23.72 -25.05
C LYS A 501 9.85 -24.11 -23.68
N HIS A 502 8.58 -23.83 -23.42
CA HIS A 502 7.91 -24.24 -22.19
C HIS A 502 7.84 -25.78 -22.08
N GLN A 503 7.47 -26.48 -23.17
CA GLN A 503 7.48 -27.94 -23.24
C GLN A 503 8.87 -28.51 -22.92
N ALA A 504 9.91 -27.99 -23.56
CA ALA A 504 11.28 -28.45 -23.35
C ALA A 504 11.74 -28.22 -21.88
N ALA A 505 11.45 -27.08 -21.31
CA ALA A 505 11.73 -26.79 -19.90
C ALA A 505 11.01 -27.79 -18.97
N THR A 506 9.73 -28.10 -19.26
CA THR A 506 8.94 -29.07 -18.49
C THR A 506 9.51 -30.49 -18.58
N HIS A 507 9.92 -30.91 -19.78
CA HIS A 507 10.54 -32.22 -19.94
C HIS A 507 11.93 -32.35 -19.30
N ALA A 508 12.71 -31.27 -19.24
CA ALA A 508 13.99 -31.21 -18.57
C ALA A 508 13.90 -31.23 -17.04
N ALA A 509 12.75 -30.81 -16.48
CA ALA A 509 12.54 -30.78 -15.05
C ALA A 509 12.53 -32.17 -14.41
N LYS A 510 13.14 -32.26 -13.22
CA LYS A 510 13.26 -33.51 -12.43
C LYS A 510 12.48 -33.36 -11.13
N ALA A 511 11.71 -34.38 -10.81
CA ALA A 511 11.04 -34.47 -9.51
C ALA A 511 12.07 -34.61 -8.38
N GLN A 512 11.80 -33.97 -7.26
CA GLN A 512 12.63 -34.02 -6.03
C GLN A 512 11.93 -34.79 -4.92
N THR A 513 10.61 -34.87 -4.95
CA THR A 513 9.77 -35.54 -3.96
C THR A 513 8.68 -36.37 -4.64
N THR A 514 8.02 -37.25 -3.89
CA THR A 514 6.84 -37.98 -4.38
C THR A 514 5.69 -37.04 -4.72
N LEU A 515 5.57 -35.91 -4.00
CA LEU A 515 4.50 -34.95 -4.14
C LEU A 515 4.55 -34.20 -5.49
N ASP A 516 5.73 -33.80 -5.94
CA ASP A 516 5.90 -33.10 -7.20
C ASP A 516 5.99 -34.06 -8.42
N SER A 517 6.28 -35.33 -8.20
CA SER A 517 6.42 -36.34 -9.26
C SER A 517 5.13 -36.49 -10.10
N ASP A 518 3.98 -36.61 -9.44
CA ASP A 518 2.69 -36.76 -10.12
C ASP A 518 2.30 -35.49 -10.88
N VAL A 519 2.60 -34.32 -10.25
CA VAL A 519 2.35 -33.01 -10.86
C VAL A 519 3.19 -32.82 -12.12
N TRP A 520 4.49 -33.15 -12.09
CA TRP A 520 5.36 -33.13 -13.28
C TRP A 520 4.90 -34.11 -14.37
N SER A 521 4.47 -35.30 -13.97
CA SER A 521 3.98 -36.31 -14.91
C SER A 521 2.80 -35.77 -15.72
N GLU A 522 1.84 -35.16 -15.03
CA GLU A 522 0.66 -34.58 -15.69
C GLU A 522 1.01 -33.32 -16.50
N ALA A 523 1.88 -32.46 -15.95
CA ALA A 523 2.35 -31.28 -16.68
C ALA A 523 2.94 -31.64 -18.05
N LYS A 524 3.77 -32.70 -18.13
CA LYS A 524 4.34 -33.19 -19.40
C LYS A 524 3.25 -33.59 -20.38
N LYS A 525 2.21 -34.32 -19.92
CA LYS A 525 1.09 -34.73 -20.78
C LYS A 525 0.29 -33.53 -21.28
N GLU A 526 0.02 -32.55 -20.41
CA GLU A 526 -0.73 -31.35 -20.76
C GLU A 526 0.02 -30.52 -21.83
N TRP A 527 1.34 -30.36 -21.70
CA TRP A 527 2.16 -29.70 -22.71
C TRP A 527 2.22 -30.47 -24.03
N ASP A 528 2.43 -31.79 -24.02
CA ASP A 528 2.48 -32.62 -25.20
C ASP A 528 1.17 -32.56 -25.99
N LYS A 529 0.04 -32.70 -25.29
CA LYS A 529 -1.29 -32.60 -25.88
C LYS A 529 -1.60 -31.17 -26.34
N GLY A 530 -1.19 -30.16 -25.57
CA GLY A 530 -1.38 -28.76 -25.90
C GLY A 530 -0.63 -28.35 -27.20
N ILE A 531 0.58 -28.86 -27.40
CA ILE A 531 1.34 -28.64 -28.62
C ILE A 531 0.65 -29.35 -29.80
N GLU A 532 0.28 -30.63 -29.66
CA GLU A 532 -0.38 -31.41 -30.73
C GLU A 532 -1.66 -30.71 -31.23
N ILE A 533 -2.50 -30.23 -30.30
CA ILE A 533 -3.75 -29.54 -30.63
C ILE A 533 -3.46 -28.17 -31.23
N GLY A 534 -2.51 -27.42 -30.62
CA GLY A 534 -2.19 -26.06 -30.99
C GLY A 534 -1.53 -25.93 -32.37
N GLU A 535 -0.69 -26.87 -32.76
CA GLU A 535 -0.13 -26.91 -34.10
C GLU A 535 -1.18 -27.14 -35.19
N LYS A 536 -2.29 -27.78 -34.84
CA LYS A 536 -3.41 -27.98 -35.75
C LYS A 536 -4.38 -26.81 -35.79
N ASN A 537 -4.74 -26.25 -34.63
CA ASN A 537 -5.82 -25.26 -34.48
C ASN A 537 -5.28 -23.81 -34.31
N GLY A 538 -4.02 -23.62 -33.99
CA GLY A 538 -3.52 -22.39 -33.38
C GLY A 538 -3.89 -22.31 -31.90
N TRP A 539 -3.68 -21.15 -31.29
CA TRP A 539 -4.09 -20.85 -29.90
C TRP A 539 -5.07 -19.69 -29.86
N ARG A 540 -6.00 -19.73 -28.93
CA ARG A 540 -7.00 -18.69 -28.71
C ARG A 540 -6.44 -17.48 -27.99
N ASN A 541 -5.37 -17.63 -27.20
CA ASN A 541 -4.79 -16.63 -26.31
C ASN A 541 -3.29 -16.48 -26.58
N ALA A 542 -2.84 -15.26 -26.78
CA ALA A 542 -1.42 -14.95 -26.96
C ALA A 542 -0.63 -15.11 -25.65
N GLN A 543 -1.26 -14.88 -24.51
CA GLN A 543 -0.71 -15.06 -23.18
C GLN A 543 -1.76 -15.75 -22.31
N ALA A 544 -1.33 -16.63 -21.38
CA ALA A 544 -2.24 -17.36 -20.52
C ALA A 544 -1.97 -17.17 -19.03
N SER A 545 -0.72 -17.16 -18.59
CA SER A 545 -0.38 -17.21 -17.16
C SER A 545 0.54 -16.09 -16.68
N VAL A 546 0.33 -15.66 -15.44
CA VAL A 546 1.18 -14.74 -14.66
C VAL A 546 1.10 -15.12 -13.19
N LEU A 547 2.06 -14.67 -12.37
CA LEU A 547 1.88 -14.74 -10.91
C LEU A 547 1.64 -13.34 -10.37
N ALA A 548 0.35 -13.03 -10.17
CA ALA A 548 -0.12 -11.77 -9.63
C ALA A 548 0.03 -11.70 -8.10
N PRO A 549 0.03 -10.51 -7.48
CA PRO A 549 0.16 -10.36 -6.01
C PRO A 549 -0.98 -10.98 -5.22
N THR A 550 -2.18 -11.09 -5.77
CA THR A 550 -3.40 -11.64 -5.14
C THR A 550 -3.73 -11.07 -3.75
N GLY A 551 -3.51 -9.77 -3.52
CA GLY A 551 -3.68 -9.15 -2.21
C GLY A 551 -5.14 -9.23 -1.72
N THR A 552 -6.03 -8.37 -2.24
CA THR A 552 -7.45 -8.31 -1.79
C THR A 552 -8.21 -9.60 -2.06
N ILE A 553 -8.01 -10.21 -3.23
CA ILE A 553 -8.70 -11.47 -3.57
C ILE A 553 -8.15 -12.66 -2.80
N GLY A 554 -6.88 -12.64 -2.39
CA GLY A 554 -6.32 -13.63 -1.46
C GLY A 554 -7.01 -13.57 -0.09
N LEU A 555 -7.20 -12.36 0.46
CA LEU A 555 -7.95 -12.18 1.70
C LEU A 555 -9.42 -12.61 1.57
N MET A 556 -10.06 -12.42 0.40
CA MET A 556 -11.40 -12.93 0.10
C MET A 556 -11.45 -14.46 0.07
N MET A 557 -10.37 -15.10 -0.34
CA MET A 557 -10.27 -16.57 -0.41
C MET A 557 -9.71 -17.22 0.87
N ASP A 558 -9.57 -16.46 1.95
CA ASP A 558 -8.96 -16.91 3.20
C ASP A 558 -7.54 -17.50 3.02
N CYS A 559 -6.77 -16.93 2.10
CA CYS A 559 -5.39 -17.35 1.88
C CYS A 559 -4.47 -16.86 3.00
N ASP A 560 -3.65 -17.74 3.55
CA ASP A 560 -2.61 -17.39 4.52
C ASP A 560 -1.45 -16.64 3.86
N THR A 561 -1.09 -17.00 2.62
CA THR A 561 -0.05 -16.34 1.84
C THR A 561 -0.57 -15.86 0.48
N THR A 562 -0.01 -14.77 -0.03
CA THR A 562 -0.44 -14.12 -1.27
C THR A 562 0.46 -14.49 -2.44
N GLY A 563 -0.11 -14.81 -3.61
CA GLY A 563 0.65 -15.15 -4.80
C GLY A 563 1.67 -16.26 -4.56
N ILE A 564 2.89 -16.01 -5.01
CA ILE A 564 4.06 -16.87 -4.81
C ILE A 564 4.79 -16.58 -3.48
N GLU A 565 4.33 -15.59 -2.71
CA GLU A 565 5.03 -15.17 -1.49
C GLU A 565 5.06 -16.28 -0.41
N PRO A 566 6.15 -16.38 0.37
CA PRO A 566 6.13 -17.13 1.62
C PRO A 566 5.26 -16.39 2.64
N ASP A 567 5.07 -16.96 3.83
CA ASP A 567 4.45 -16.18 4.89
C ASP A 567 5.31 -14.96 5.27
N LEU A 568 4.68 -13.83 5.53
CA LEU A 568 5.39 -12.63 5.98
C LEU A 568 5.98 -12.85 7.38
N ALA A 569 5.17 -13.40 8.29
CA ALA A 569 5.51 -13.77 9.65
C ALA A 569 4.49 -14.81 10.15
N LEU A 570 4.89 -15.75 11.01
CA LEU A 570 4.01 -16.79 11.56
C LEU A 570 2.86 -16.21 12.38
N VAL A 571 3.10 -15.04 12.97
CA VAL A 571 2.12 -14.28 13.74
C VAL A 571 1.98 -12.91 13.10
N LYS A 572 0.81 -12.63 12.58
CA LYS A 572 0.46 -11.35 11.97
C LYS A 572 -0.36 -10.54 12.95
N PHE A 573 0.02 -9.29 13.16
CA PHE A 573 -0.77 -8.35 13.92
C PHE A 573 -1.61 -7.52 12.98
N LYS A 574 -2.90 -7.78 12.97
CA LYS A 574 -3.86 -6.92 12.28
C LYS A 574 -4.32 -5.85 13.27
N LYS A 575 -4.02 -4.60 12.99
CA LYS A 575 -4.62 -3.49 13.74
C LYS A 575 -6.13 -3.56 13.54
N LEU A 576 -6.84 -3.85 14.60
CA LEU A 576 -8.30 -3.87 14.60
C LEU A 576 -8.82 -2.44 14.56
N VAL A 577 -9.82 -2.27 13.78
CA VAL A 577 -10.66 -1.11 13.68
C VAL A 577 -11.40 -1.00 15.02
N GLY A 578 -10.93 -0.09 15.90
CA GLY A 578 -11.44 0.03 17.29
C GLY A 578 -10.36 0.15 18.37
N GLY A 579 -9.08 0.14 17.96
CA GLY A 579 -7.96 0.41 18.90
C GLY A 579 -7.34 -0.82 19.56
N GLY A 580 -7.66 -2.04 19.10
CA GLY A 580 -6.97 -3.28 19.47
C GLY A 580 -6.12 -3.81 18.33
N SER A 581 -5.17 -4.67 18.60
CA SER A 581 -4.53 -5.53 17.61
C SER A 581 -5.04 -6.96 17.78
N MET A 582 -5.45 -7.59 16.68
CA MET A 582 -5.75 -9.02 16.66
C MET A 582 -4.52 -9.75 16.17
N GLN A 583 -4.07 -10.71 16.96
CA GLN A 583 -3.00 -11.61 16.63
C GLN A 583 -3.59 -12.77 15.81
N ILE A 584 -3.08 -12.99 14.62
CA ILE A 584 -3.48 -14.08 13.73
C ILE A 584 -2.28 -15.01 13.61
N VAL A 585 -2.39 -16.20 14.16
CA VAL A 585 -1.43 -17.28 13.94
C VAL A 585 -1.80 -17.98 12.65
N ASN A 586 -0.82 -18.31 11.81
CA ASN A 586 -1.03 -19.01 10.55
C ASN A 586 -1.72 -20.36 10.80
N GLN A 587 -2.85 -20.60 10.13
CA GLN A 587 -3.68 -21.79 10.34
C GLN A 587 -3.05 -23.08 9.79
N THR A 588 -2.03 -22.97 8.95
CA THR A 588 -1.31 -24.14 8.42
C THR A 588 -0.33 -24.76 9.44
N ILE A 589 0.10 -24.03 10.48
CA ILE A 589 1.07 -24.51 11.45
C ILE A 589 0.63 -25.80 12.16
N PRO A 590 -0.58 -25.91 12.75
CA PRO A 590 -1.02 -27.15 13.38
C PRO A 590 -1.05 -28.34 12.41
N MET A 591 -1.50 -28.10 11.19
CA MET A 591 -1.57 -29.13 10.13
C MET A 591 -0.16 -29.63 9.78
N THR A 592 0.78 -28.72 9.64
CA THR A 592 2.18 -29.04 9.35
C THR A 592 2.79 -29.90 10.46
N LEU A 593 2.62 -29.51 11.71
CA LEU A 593 3.15 -30.23 12.87
C LEU A 593 2.59 -31.65 12.99
N ARG A 594 1.29 -31.82 12.78
CA ARG A 594 0.66 -33.16 12.71
C ARG A 594 1.24 -34.02 11.60
N LYS A 595 1.45 -33.44 10.41
CA LYS A 595 2.06 -34.15 9.27
C LYS A 595 3.51 -34.55 9.56
N LEU A 596 4.24 -33.76 10.32
CA LEU A 596 5.60 -34.07 10.77
C LEU A 596 5.64 -35.10 11.91
N GLY A 597 4.48 -35.55 12.39
CA GLY A 597 4.35 -36.63 13.38
C GLY A 597 4.45 -36.19 14.84
N TYR A 598 4.21 -34.91 15.13
CA TYR A 598 4.13 -34.42 16.51
C TYR A 598 2.80 -34.83 17.17
N ALA A 599 2.84 -35.19 18.46
CA ALA A 599 1.67 -35.47 19.27
C ALA A 599 0.86 -34.18 19.52
N GLU A 600 -0.45 -34.29 19.75
CA GLU A 600 -1.34 -33.12 19.83
C GLU A 600 -0.94 -32.16 20.96
N GLU A 601 -0.52 -32.67 22.13
CA GLU A 601 -0.05 -31.84 23.24
C GLU A 601 1.20 -31.02 22.85
N THR A 602 2.08 -31.60 22.01
CA THR A 602 3.27 -30.92 21.51
C THR A 602 2.88 -29.86 20.44
N VAL A 603 1.89 -30.18 19.59
CA VAL A 603 1.35 -29.23 18.61
C VAL A 603 0.78 -28.01 19.31
N GLU A 604 -0.05 -28.21 20.34
CA GLU A 604 -0.62 -27.11 21.13
C GLU A 604 0.47 -26.25 21.79
N ALA A 605 1.45 -26.89 22.45
CA ALA A 605 2.55 -26.19 23.10
C ALA A 605 3.39 -25.35 22.11
N ILE A 606 3.66 -25.90 20.91
CA ILE A 606 4.39 -25.18 19.86
C ILE A 606 3.56 -23.99 19.35
N VAL A 607 2.28 -24.18 19.10
CA VAL A 607 1.37 -23.11 18.61
C VAL A 607 1.26 -21.98 19.63
N GLU A 608 1.09 -22.31 20.92
CA GLU A 608 1.08 -21.32 21.99
C GLU A 608 2.41 -20.56 22.08
N TYR A 609 3.54 -21.28 21.95
CA TYR A 609 4.85 -20.66 21.94
C TYR A 609 5.01 -19.68 20.77
N ILE A 610 4.62 -20.10 19.55
CA ILE A 610 4.68 -19.24 18.36
C ILE A 610 3.76 -18.02 18.55
N ALA A 611 2.57 -18.20 19.10
CA ALA A 611 1.64 -17.12 19.38
C ALA A 611 2.25 -16.08 20.34
N ALA A 612 3.04 -16.52 21.32
CA ALA A 612 3.68 -15.66 22.30
C ALA A 612 4.97 -15.00 21.78
N ASN A 613 5.78 -15.74 21.00
CA ASN A 613 7.15 -15.36 20.64
C ASN A 613 7.32 -14.94 19.17
N GLY A 614 6.34 -15.21 18.31
CA GLY A 614 6.34 -14.85 16.88
C GLY A 614 7.23 -15.72 15.99
N ASN A 615 7.95 -16.69 16.53
CA ASN A 615 8.88 -17.55 15.80
C ASN A 615 8.97 -18.94 16.44
N VAL A 616 9.69 -19.86 15.79
CA VAL A 616 9.84 -21.27 16.21
C VAL A 616 11.11 -21.58 17.00
N VAL A 617 12.01 -20.62 17.16
CA VAL A 617 13.29 -20.84 17.83
C VAL A 617 13.05 -21.20 19.29
N ASP A 618 13.58 -22.32 19.73
CA ASP A 618 13.40 -22.88 21.08
C ASP A 618 11.95 -23.26 21.44
N ALA A 619 11.07 -23.45 20.43
CA ALA A 619 9.72 -23.92 20.68
C ALA A 619 9.71 -25.32 21.34
N PRO A 620 8.90 -25.54 22.40
CA PRO A 620 8.93 -26.76 23.18
C PRO A 620 8.68 -28.02 22.34
N GLY A 621 9.67 -28.94 22.32
CA GLY A 621 9.53 -30.20 21.59
C GLY A 621 9.67 -30.14 20.07
N LEU A 622 9.82 -28.95 19.47
CA LEU A 622 10.08 -28.82 18.04
C LEU A 622 11.55 -29.15 17.75
N LYS A 623 11.77 -30.07 16.82
CA LYS A 623 13.11 -30.43 16.36
C LYS A 623 13.70 -29.34 15.49
N THR A 624 14.98 -29.05 15.67
CA THR A 624 15.70 -28.02 14.91
C THR A 624 15.73 -28.30 13.41
N GLU A 625 15.74 -29.58 13.01
CA GLU A 625 15.68 -30.00 11.60
C GLU A 625 14.39 -29.59 10.87
N HIS A 626 13.34 -29.20 11.60
CA HIS A 626 12.05 -28.75 11.05
C HIS A 626 11.91 -27.22 11.06
N TYR A 627 12.87 -26.48 11.59
CA TYR A 627 12.76 -25.01 11.70
C TYR A 627 12.59 -24.33 10.35
N ASP A 628 13.34 -24.78 9.33
CA ASP A 628 13.34 -24.17 7.99
C ASP A 628 11.96 -24.19 7.30
N ILE A 629 11.08 -25.15 7.68
CA ILE A 629 9.72 -25.25 7.17
C ILE A 629 8.88 -24.01 7.57
N PHE A 630 9.22 -23.40 8.70
CA PHE A 630 8.52 -22.26 9.28
C PHE A 630 9.22 -20.92 9.04
N ASP A 631 10.25 -20.88 8.18
CA ASP A 631 10.93 -19.64 7.83
C ASP A 631 9.99 -18.73 7.04
N CYS A 632 10.02 -17.45 7.37
CA CYS A 632 9.13 -16.42 6.82
C CYS A 632 9.91 -15.41 5.98
N ALA A 633 9.21 -14.49 5.30
CA ALA A 633 9.85 -13.42 4.56
C ALA A 633 10.61 -12.45 5.47
N MET A 634 10.17 -12.29 6.71
CA MET A 634 10.70 -11.36 7.71
C MET A 634 10.79 -12.06 9.07
N GLY A 635 11.52 -11.48 10.02
CA GLY A 635 11.55 -11.94 11.41
C GLY A 635 12.85 -12.60 11.82
N ALA A 636 12.83 -13.23 13.01
CA ALA A 636 14.01 -13.86 13.62
C ALA A 636 14.60 -14.99 12.75
N ARG A 637 13.76 -15.64 11.94
CA ARG A 637 14.16 -16.62 10.93
C ARG A 637 13.59 -16.18 9.58
N SER A 638 14.39 -15.45 8.84
CA SER A 638 14.02 -14.97 7.51
C SER A 638 14.64 -15.82 6.41
N ILE A 639 13.86 -16.02 5.35
CA ILE A 639 14.32 -16.62 4.10
C ILE A 639 15.40 -15.71 3.49
N SER A 640 16.48 -16.30 2.99
CA SER A 640 17.56 -15.55 2.34
C SER A 640 17.07 -14.83 1.09
N ALA A 641 17.69 -13.69 0.73
CA ALA A 641 17.37 -12.99 -0.51
C ALA A 641 17.45 -13.91 -1.73
N MET A 642 18.48 -14.76 -1.79
CA MET A 642 18.64 -15.76 -2.85
C MET A 642 17.60 -16.88 -2.79
N GLY A 643 17.03 -17.20 -1.63
CA GLY A 643 15.90 -18.13 -1.50
C GLY A 643 14.68 -17.62 -2.25
N HIS A 644 14.38 -16.33 -2.12
CA HIS A 644 13.32 -15.65 -2.87
C HIS A 644 13.61 -15.68 -4.39
N VAL A 645 14.80 -15.33 -4.81
CA VAL A 645 15.22 -15.29 -6.23
C VAL A 645 15.15 -16.67 -6.87
N LYS A 646 15.68 -17.70 -6.20
CA LYS A 646 15.66 -19.09 -6.70
C LYS A 646 14.23 -19.63 -6.80
N MET A 647 13.33 -19.28 -5.90
CA MET A 647 11.91 -19.68 -6.02
C MET A 647 11.27 -19.04 -7.25
N MET A 648 11.52 -17.75 -7.52
CA MET A 648 11.06 -17.10 -8.73
C MET A 648 11.62 -17.79 -9.98
N ALA A 649 12.91 -18.09 -10.01
CA ALA A 649 13.59 -18.75 -11.14
C ALA A 649 13.02 -20.15 -11.40
N ALA A 650 12.67 -20.90 -10.36
CA ALA A 650 12.05 -22.21 -10.48
C ALA A 650 10.69 -22.18 -11.18
N CYS A 651 9.97 -21.05 -11.13
CA CYS A 651 8.66 -20.87 -11.76
C CYS A 651 8.73 -20.14 -13.12
N GLN A 652 9.70 -19.24 -13.33
CA GLN A 652 9.69 -18.29 -14.45
C GLN A 652 9.66 -18.95 -15.82
N SER A 653 10.39 -20.05 -16.02
CA SER A 653 10.44 -20.78 -17.31
C SER A 653 9.11 -21.42 -17.71
N PHE A 654 8.14 -21.49 -16.79
CA PHE A 654 6.83 -22.08 -16.99
C PHE A 654 5.70 -21.05 -17.09
N LEU A 655 6.02 -19.75 -17.01
CA LEU A 655 5.03 -18.66 -17.10
C LEU A 655 5.14 -17.92 -18.42
N SER A 656 4.01 -17.66 -19.05
CA SER A 656 3.96 -16.84 -20.26
C SER A 656 4.25 -15.36 -19.96
N GLY A 657 3.71 -14.83 -18.88
CA GLY A 657 4.07 -13.50 -18.35
C GLY A 657 5.23 -13.57 -17.36
N ALA A 658 5.17 -12.79 -16.30
CA ALA A 658 6.21 -12.69 -15.29
C ALA A 658 5.63 -12.91 -13.87
N ILE A 659 6.41 -12.55 -12.86
CA ILE A 659 6.12 -12.82 -11.45
C ILE A 659 6.14 -11.52 -10.68
N SER A 660 5.05 -11.23 -9.98
CA SER A 660 5.03 -10.20 -8.96
C SER A 660 5.48 -10.81 -7.63
N LYS A 661 6.68 -10.48 -7.23
CA LYS A 661 7.24 -10.90 -5.95
C LYS A 661 8.23 -9.87 -5.43
N THR A 662 8.21 -9.69 -4.14
CA THR A 662 9.21 -8.88 -3.44
C THR A 662 10.32 -9.77 -2.89
N VAL A 663 11.57 -9.46 -3.17
CA VAL A 663 12.71 -10.00 -2.45
C VAL A 663 12.90 -9.19 -1.19
N ASN A 664 12.52 -9.78 -0.06
CA ASN A 664 12.65 -9.13 1.24
C ASN A 664 14.08 -9.29 1.75
N LEU A 665 14.63 -8.21 2.28
CA LEU A 665 15.96 -8.16 2.89
C LEU A 665 15.87 -7.57 4.29
N PRO A 666 16.70 -8.03 5.23
CA PRO A 666 16.76 -7.46 6.58
C PRO A 666 17.26 -6.01 6.54
N ALA A 667 17.06 -5.28 7.65
CA ALA A 667 17.42 -3.85 7.73
C ALA A 667 18.93 -3.59 7.58
N ASP A 668 19.76 -4.54 7.97
CA ASP A 668 21.22 -4.51 7.90
C ASP A 668 21.80 -5.03 6.59
N ALA A 669 20.95 -5.40 5.63
CA ALA A 669 21.39 -5.79 4.29
C ALA A 669 22.20 -4.69 3.61
N SER A 670 23.29 -5.08 2.96
CA SER A 670 24.17 -4.15 2.25
C SER A 670 23.69 -3.79 0.84
N VAL A 671 24.28 -2.79 0.23
CA VAL A 671 24.03 -2.43 -1.18
C VAL A 671 24.55 -3.53 -2.10
N GLU A 672 25.68 -4.16 -1.75
CA GLU A 672 26.29 -5.27 -2.47
C GLU A 672 25.36 -6.48 -2.59
N GLU A 673 24.61 -6.79 -1.53
CA GLU A 673 23.61 -7.87 -1.57
C GLU A 673 22.48 -7.57 -2.55
N ILE A 674 22.04 -6.31 -2.66
CA ILE A 674 21.03 -5.92 -3.66
C ILE A 674 21.62 -5.98 -5.07
N GLU A 675 22.86 -5.56 -5.25
CA GLU A 675 23.58 -5.63 -6.52
C GLU A 675 23.70 -7.11 -6.98
N GLU A 676 24.08 -8.00 -6.06
CA GLU A 676 24.14 -9.45 -6.31
C GLU A 676 22.74 -10.01 -6.67
N VAL A 677 21.70 -9.66 -5.92
CA VAL A 677 20.33 -10.10 -6.18
C VAL A 677 19.87 -9.69 -7.58
N TYR A 678 20.15 -8.48 -8.02
CA TYR A 678 19.82 -8.02 -9.38
C TYR A 678 20.65 -8.74 -10.45
N TYR A 679 21.94 -8.94 -10.21
CA TYR A 679 22.81 -9.65 -11.13
C TYR A 679 22.41 -11.12 -11.29
N GLU A 680 22.21 -11.84 -10.19
CA GLU A 680 21.78 -13.24 -10.19
C GLU A 680 20.38 -13.42 -10.79
N GLY A 681 19.47 -12.45 -10.59
CA GLY A 681 18.17 -12.44 -11.25
C GLY A 681 18.28 -12.50 -12.77
N TRP A 682 19.24 -11.75 -13.37
CA TRP A 682 19.55 -11.81 -14.79
C TRP A 682 20.11 -13.19 -15.20
N LYS A 683 21.09 -13.70 -14.46
CA LYS A 683 21.73 -15.01 -14.72
C LYS A 683 20.73 -16.17 -14.67
N LEU A 684 19.77 -16.10 -13.76
CA LEU A 684 18.74 -17.12 -13.58
C LEU A 684 17.55 -16.96 -14.56
N GLY A 685 17.58 -15.98 -15.44
CA GLY A 685 16.57 -15.78 -16.49
C GLY A 685 15.23 -15.25 -15.97
N LEU A 686 15.24 -14.47 -14.91
CA LEU A 686 14.05 -13.73 -14.46
C LEU A 686 13.67 -12.64 -15.47
N LYS A 687 12.41 -12.28 -15.52
CA LYS A 687 11.91 -11.18 -16.36
C LYS A 687 11.90 -9.84 -15.63
N ALA A 688 11.64 -9.87 -14.33
CA ALA A 688 11.66 -8.69 -13.49
C ALA A 688 11.97 -9.07 -12.03
N LEU A 689 12.43 -8.08 -11.26
CA LEU A 689 12.73 -8.23 -9.85
C LEU A 689 12.56 -6.91 -9.12
N ALA A 690 11.99 -6.97 -7.91
CA ALA A 690 11.89 -5.85 -7.00
C ALA A 690 12.35 -6.29 -5.61
N VAL A 691 13.05 -5.40 -4.92
CA VAL A 691 13.57 -5.63 -3.57
C VAL A 691 12.85 -4.76 -2.55
N TYR A 692 12.82 -5.21 -1.31
CA TYR A 692 12.37 -4.42 -0.17
C TYR A 692 13.27 -4.69 1.02
N ARG A 693 14.07 -3.71 1.42
CA ARG A 693 14.86 -3.78 2.64
C ARG A 693 14.01 -3.24 3.80
N ASP A 694 13.99 -3.95 4.92
CA ASP A 694 13.24 -3.51 6.09
C ASP A 694 13.63 -2.09 6.52
N ASN A 695 12.64 -1.28 6.91
CA ASN A 695 12.80 0.11 7.33
C ASN A 695 13.36 1.09 6.27
N CYS A 696 13.41 0.73 4.99
CA CYS A 696 13.89 1.65 3.95
C CYS A 696 12.88 2.77 3.61
N LYS A 697 11.59 2.58 3.87
CA LYS A 697 10.53 3.60 3.69
C LYS A 697 9.91 4.04 5.00
N VAL A 698 9.56 5.31 5.11
CA VAL A 698 8.86 5.86 6.29
C VAL A 698 7.46 5.27 6.42
N GLY A 699 6.72 5.13 5.32
CA GLY A 699 5.39 4.54 5.29
C GLY A 699 5.43 3.05 4.99
N GLN A 700 5.50 2.20 6.02
CA GLN A 700 5.44 0.75 5.84
C GLN A 700 3.98 0.25 5.82
N PRO A 701 3.53 -0.45 4.75
CA PRO A 701 2.18 -1.02 4.69
C PRO A 701 1.99 -2.25 5.58
N LEU A 702 3.06 -2.98 5.89
CA LEU A 702 3.07 -4.15 6.77
C LEU A 702 4.29 -4.05 7.70
N SER A 703 4.11 -4.26 9.00
CA SER A 703 5.19 -4.33 9.98
C SER A 703 5.04 -5.59 10.81
N GLU A 704 6.16 -6.18 11.22
CA GLU A 704 6.15 -7.08 12.37
C GLU A 704 5.63 -6.29 13.57
N GLY A 705 4.53 -6.75 14.14
CA GLY A 705 4.04 -6.18 15.37
C GLY A 705 4.97 -6.55 16.51
N LYS A 706 5.97 -5.74 16.80
CA LYS A 706 6.65 -5.84 18.09
C LYS A 706 5.62 -5.51 19.15
N GLY A 707 5.18 -6.56 19.87
CA GLY A 707 4.29 -6.43 21.02
C GLY A 707 4.86 -5.42 22.00
N ALA A 708 3.97 -4.63 22.59
CA ALA A 708 4.31 -3.66 23.62
C ALA A 708 5.19 -4.30 24.68
N ASN A 709 6.41 -3.83 24.78
CA ASN A 709 7.47 -4.29 25.63
C ASN A 709 7.06 -4.40 27.09
N LYS A 710 7.26 -5.59 27.64
CA LYS A 710 7.60 -5.75 29.06
C LYS A 710 9.12 -5.63 29.18
N GLY A 711 9.55 -4.59 29.85
CA GLY A 711 10.93 -4.46 30.27
C GLY A 711 11.34 -5.62 31.19
N THR A 712 12.47 -6.18 30.94
CA THR A 712 13.28 -6.88 31.96
C THR A 712 14.72 -6.47 31.74
N ASP A 713 15.24 -5.87 32.79
CA ASP A 713 16.67 -5.60 32.96
C ASP A 713 17.49 -6.90 32.89
N SER A 714 18.59 -6.89 32.18
CA SER A 714 19.76 -7.65 32.56
C SER A 714 21.03 -6.98 32.06
N ASN A 715 21.77 -6.46 33.02
CA ASN A 715 23.15 -6.09 32.92
C ASN A 715 24.03 -7.29 32.57
N THR A 716 24.84 -7.19 31.53
CA THR A 716 26.22 -7.73 31.58
C THR A 716 27.06 -6.99 30.53
N ALA A 717 28.21 -6.57 31.03
CA ALA A 717 29.21 -5.80 30.32
C ALA A 717 30.01 -6.64 29.31
N ALA A 718 30.37 -6.07 28.20
CA ALA A 718 31.71 -6.25 27.60
C ALA A 718 31.98 -5.11 26.59
N ALA A 719 33.22 -4.71 26.61
CA ALA A 719 33.82 -3.45 26.19
C ALA A 719 34.06 -3.29 24.68
N ASP A 720 34.18 -1.99 24.33
CA ASP A 720 34.98 -1.38 23.27
C ASP A 720 34.75 -1.73 21.81
N SER A 721 34.08 -0.77 21.13
CA SER A 721 34.72 -0.03 20.02
C SER A 721 33.88 1.21 19.70
N ALA A 722 34.52 2.38 19.76
CA ALA A 722 33.94 3.68 19.46
C ALA A 722 33.75 3.85 17.95
N ASP A 723 32.55 4.25 17.50
CA ASP A 723 32.40 5.46 16.68
C ASP A 723 30.92 5.86 16.58
N SER A 724 30.69 7.13 16.84
CA SER A 724 29.55 8.04 16.57
C SER A 724 28.14 7.46 16.39
N ALA A 725 27.44 7.16 17.52
CA ALA A 725 25.99 7.13 17.56
C ALA A 725 25.46 8.36 18.32
N HIS A 726 24.66 9.22 17.69
CA HIS A 726 23.93 10.26 18.39
C HIS A 726 22.92 9.62 19.36
N PRO A 727 22.88 10.06 20.65
CA PRO A 727 21.97 9.47 21.63
C PRO A 727 20.52 9.84 21.28
N VAL A 728 19.68 8.83 21.13
CA VAL A 728 18.22 9.04 21.02
C VAL A 728 17.72 9.55 22.37
N ALA A 729 17.21 10.77 22.39
CA ALA A 729 16.67 11.40 23.59
C ALA A 729 15.44 10.63 24.09
N THR A 730 15.48 10.14 25.34
CA THR A 730 14.42 9.37 25.95
C THR A 730 13.56 10.27 26.82
N ARG A 731 12.21 10.25 26.64
CA ARG A 731 11.27 11.09 27.40
C ARG A 731 11.23 10.71 28.87
N LYS A 732 11.68 11.59 29.77
CA LYS A 732 11.56 11.47 31.23
C LYS A 732 10.22 12.08 31.67
N ARG A 733 9.19 11.25 31.88
CA ARG A 733 7.87 11.75 32.33
C ARG A 733 7.90 12.11 33.80
N LEU A 734 7.15 13.16 34.20
CA LEU A 734 6.98 13.49 35.61
C LEU A 734 6.09 12.44 36.29
N PRO A 735 6.30 12.23 37.61
CA PRO A 735 5.40 11.40 38.45
C PRO A 735 3.96 11.95 38.46
N LYS A 736 2.98 11.10 38.73
CA LYS A 736 1.57 11.52 38.83
C LYS A 736 1.34 12.58 39.92
N SER A 737 2.04 12.47 41.06
CA SER A 737 2.06 13.50 42.10
C SER A 737 3.44 14.16 42.09
N ARG A 738 3.50 15.47 41.95
CA ARG A 738 4.72 16.24 41.80
C ARG A 738 4.61 17.63 42.35
N PRO A 739 5.70 18.25 42.83
CA PRO A 739 5.70 19.66 43.23
C PRO A 739 5.36 20.54 42.00
N SER A 740 4.53 21.54 42.24
CA SER A 740 4.24 22.55 41.21
C SER A 740 4.00 23.91 41.87
N ARG A 741 4.41 24.96 41.13
CA ARG A 741 4.21 26.36 41.55
C ARG A 741 3.31 27.04 40.54
N THR A 742 2.25 27.68 41.04
CA THR A 742 1.37 28.50 40.21
C THR A 742 1.62 29.99 40.48
N THR A 743 1.89 30.74 39.42
CA THR A 743 2.11 32.19 39.46
C THR A 743 1.02 32.86 38.62
N SER A 744 0.29 33.81 39.26
CA SER A 744 -0.58 34.73 38.51
C SER A 744 0.25 35.90 38.01
N PHE A 745 -0.06 36.41 36.83
CA PHE A 745 0.62 37.59 36.29
C PHE A 745 -0.29 38.45 35.42
N SER A 746 0.11 39.69 35.23
CA SER A 746 -0.55 40.61 34.32
C SER A 746 0.49 41.30 33.44
N VAL A 747 0.22 41.36 32.13
CA VAL A 747 1.08 42.06 31.14
C VAL A 747 0.19 42.95 30.28
N GLY A 748 0.45 44.30 30.35
CA GLY A 748 -0.34 45.25 29.58
C GLY A 748 -1.85 45.18 29.85
N GLY A 749 -2.26 44.75 31.06
CA GLY A 749 -3.67 44.57 31.47
C GLY A 749 -4.31 43.23 31.11
N ALA A 750 -3.59 42.34 30.44
CA ALA A 750 -4.02 40.98 30.23
C ALA A 750 -3.53 40.04 31.34
N GLU A 751 -4.44 39.34 31.99
CA GLU A 751 -4.18 38.46 33.13
C GLU A 751 -4.02 37.00 32.72
N GLY A 752 -3.15 36.27 33.42
CA GLY A 752 -2.89 34.87 33.18
C GLY A 752 -2.37 34.12 34.40
N TYR A 753 -2.34 32.79 34.28
CA TYR A 753 -1.77 31.89 35.26
C TYR A 753 -0.78 30.98 34.59
N MET A 754 0.42 30.80 35.18
CA MET A 754 1.42 29.87 34.81
C MET A 754 1.63 28.85 35.91
N THR A 755 1.45 27.58 35.65
CA THR A 755 1.77 26.48 36.58
C THR A 755 2.97 25.72 36.07
N ALA A 756 4.05 25.73 36.81
CA ALA A 756 5.31 25.06 36.52
C ALA A 756 5.48 23.84 37.43
N GLY A 757 5.59 22.65 36.85
CA GLY A 757 5.80 21.39 37.55
C GLY A 757 7.24 20.90 37.48
N THR A 758 7.79 20.41 38.59
CA THR A 758 9.19 20.00 38.71
C THR A 758 9.36 18.52 39.02
N TYR A 759 10.50 17.98 38.62
CA TYR A 759 10.97 16.71 39.12
C TYR A 759 11.44 16.79 40.58
N ALA A 760 11.71 15.65 41.20
CA ALA A 760 12.18 15.61 42.61
C ALA A 760 13.55 16.28 42.83
N ASP A 761 14.33 16.45 41.79
CA ASP A 761 15.62 17.14 41.75
C ASP A 761 15.46 18.68 41.57
N GLY A 762 14.23 19.20 41.49
CA GLY A 762 13.94 20.60 41.28
C GLY A 762 13.96 21.06 39.83
N ALA A 763 14.35 20.23 38.88
CA ALA A 763 14.40 20.59 37.46
C ALA A 763 12.96 20.77 36.90
N LEU A 764 12.77 21.78 36.03
CA LEU A 764 11.48 22.04 35.39
C LEU A 764 11.17 20.94 34.37
N GLY A 765 9.97 20.36 34.42
CA GLY A 765 9.57 19.28 33.52
C GLY A 765 8.25 19.54 32.80
N GLU A 766 7.46 20.53 33.26
CA GLU A 766 6.22 20.92 32.58
C GLU A 766 5.78 22.32 32.90
N VAL A 767 5.04 22.92 32.00
CA VAL A 767 4.44 24.26 32.15
C VAL A 767 3.00 24.19 31.63
N PHE A 768 2.05 24.77 32.42
CA PHE A 768 0.68 24.99 31.98
C PHE A 768 0.38 26.48 32.02
N LEU A 769 -0.18 27.00 30.94
CA LEU A 769 -0.49 28.41 30.76
C LEU A 769 -2.00 28.56 30.59
N LYS A 770 -2.63 29.41 31.41
CA LYS A 770 -4.03 29.74 31.29
C LYS A 770 -4.19 31.23 31.03
N LEU A 771 -4.58 31.56 29.78
CA LEU A 771 -4.76 32.92 29.29
C LEU A 771 -6.14 33.04 28.63
N GLY A 772 -6.86 34.14 28.96
CA GLY A 772 -8.14 34.42 28.35
C GLY A 772 -9.31 33.55 28.85
N LYS A 773 -10.49 33.74 28.23
CA LYS A 773 -11.71 33.00 28.61
C LYS A 773 -11.61 31.57 28.08
N GLN A 774 -12.03 30.61 28.88
CA GLN A 774 -12.11 29.21 28.54
C GLN A 774 -12.92 29.02 27.26
N GLY A 775 -12.38 28.24 26.28
CA GLY A 775 -13.00 27.99 24.97
C GLY A 775 -12.64 28.99 23.87
N SER A 776 -11.80 30.01 24.15
CA SER A 776 -11.29 30.91 23.11
C SER A 776 -10.18 30.26 22.30
N THR A 777 -9.98 30.71 21.04
CA THR A 777 -8.84 30.25 20.18
C THR A 777 -7.50 30.49 20.87
N LEU A 778 -7.33 31.60 21.55
CA LEU A 778 -6.13 31.93 22.32
C LEU A 778 -5.87 30.90 23.43
N ALA A 779 -6.89 30.53 24.19
CA ALA A 779 -6.74 29.52 25.23
C ALA A 779 -6.31 28.17 24.67
N GLY A 780 -6.88 27.75 23.52
CA GLY A 780 -6.50 26.53 22.84
C GLY A 780 -5.05 26.53 22.31
N VAL A 781 -4.60 27.66 21.73
CA VAL A 781 -3.22 27.83 21.28
C VAL A 781 -2.26 27.77 22.47
N MET A 782 -2.59 28.40 23.58
CA MET A 782 -1.75 28.41 24.79
C MET A 782 -1.68 27.03 25.46
N ASP A 783 -2.76 26.27 25.44
CA ASP A 783 -2.74 24.87 25.90
C ASP A 783 -1.83 24.01 25.03
N ALA A 784 -1.93 24.13 23.69
CA ALA A 784 -1.07 23.42 22.74
C ALA A 784 0.42 23.81 22.89
N PHE A 785 0.69 25.09 23.08
CA PHE A 785 2.04 25.60 23.32
C PHE A 785 2.62 25.06 24.63
N SER A 786 1.84 25.05 25.71
CA SER A 786 2.22 24.48 27.01
C SER A 786 2.60 22.99 26.88
N ILE A 787 1.81 22.22 26.11
CA ILE A 787 2.09 20.81 25.84
C ILE A 787 3.43 20.66 25.09
N ALA A 788 3.68 21.45 24.06
CA ALA A 788 4.91 21.39 23.27
C ALA A 788 6.15 21.69 24.13
N ILE A 789 6.14 22.76 24.94
CA ILE A 789 7.23 23.09 25.85
C ILE A 789 7.45 21.99 26.89
N SER A 790 6.38 21.49 27.50
CA SER A 790 6.46 20.42 28.50
C SER A 790 7.04 19.13 27.92
N ILE A 791 6.68 18.77 26.69
CA ILE A 791 7.26 17.61 25.98
C ILE A 791 8.75 17.86 25.71
N GLY A 792 9.14 19.04 25.22
CA GLY A 792 10.54 19.38 24.96
C GLY A 792 11.39 19.27 26.24
N LEU A 793 10.95 19.84 27.37
CA LEU A 793 11.62 19.72 28.65
C LEU A 793 11.77 18.24 29.10
N GLN A 794 10.73 17.43 28.89
CA GLN A 794 10.76 16.02 29.23
C GLN A 794 11.68 15.18 28.33
N TYR A 795 11.98 15.66 27.13
CA TYR A 795 12.98 15.07 26.24
C TYR A 795 14.40 15.62 26.46
N GLY A 796 14.58 16.50 27.47
CA GLY A 796 15.89 17.02 27.84
C GLY A 796 16.32 18.25 27.07
N VAL A 797 15.40 18.95 26.38
CA VAL A 797 15.72 20.26 25.83
C VAL A 797 15.98 21.23 26.99
N PRO A 798 17.15 21.88 27.07
CA PRO A 798 17.49 22.80 28.15
C PRO A 798 16.52 23.99 28.21
N LEU A 799 16.17 24.43 29.43
CA LEU A 799 15.29 25.59 29.63
C LEU A 799 15.91 26.87 29.00
N GLU A 800 17.21 26.98 29.03
CA GLU A 800 17.99 28.07 28.41
C GLU A 800 17.60 28.23 26.93
N THR A 801 17.45 27.14 26.17
CA THR A 801 17.08 27.17 24.77
C THR A 801 15.73 27.85 24.54
N PHE A 802 14.75 27.57 25.40
CA PHE A 802 13.43 28.21 25.32
C PHE A 802 13.50 29.67 25.74
N VAL A 803 14.28 29.99 26.78
CA VAL A 803 14.46 31.36 27.28
C VAL A 803 15.09 32.23 26.20
N GLU A 804 16.18 31.78 25.54
CA GLU A 804 16.83 32.48 24.45
C GLU A 804 15.88 32.76 23.27
N LYS A 805 15.00 31.85 22.94
CA LYS A 805 14.12 31.97 21.77
C LYS A 805 12.87 32.79 22.03
N PHE A 806 12.34 32.76 23.25
CA PHE A 806 11.05 33.39 23.56
C PHE A 806 11.17 34.68 24.40
N SER A 807 12.28 34.96 25.07
CA SER A 807 12.53 36.25 25.66
C SER A 807 12.70 37.33 24.57
N ASN A 808 12.23 38.51 24.87
CA ASN A 808 12.24 39.68 23.96
C ASN A 808 11.37 39.54 22.69
N LEU A 809 10.51 38.49 22.60
CA LEU A 809 9.52 38.37 21.56
C LEU A 809 8.48 39.51 21.71
N ARG A 810 8.26 40.25 20.62
CA ARG A 810 7.41 41.47 20.67
C ARG A 810 6.09 41.24 19.94
N PHE A 811 4.99 41.26 20.71
CA PHE A 811 3.59 41.26 20.22
C PHE A 811 2.64 41.68 21.36
N GLU A 812 1.44 42.14 21.02
CA GLU A 812 0.42 42.51 21.98
C GLU A 812 -0.28 41.31 22.62
N PRO A 813 -0.65 41.42 23.96
CA PRO A 813 -0.44 42.54 24.86
C PRO A 813 1.03 42.63 25.34
N ALA A 814 1.56 43.87 25.35
CA ALA A 814 2.88 44.25 25.84
C ALA A 814 2.72 45.41 26.82
N GLY A 815 3.62 45.60 27.73
CA GLY A 815 3.60 46.73 28.63
C GLY A 815 4.02 46.41 30.08
N MET A 816 3.51 47.22 31.03
CA MET A 816 3.78 47.03 32.45
C MET A 816 3.24 45.72 32.98
N THR A 817 3.97 45.11 33.89
CA THR A 817 3.61 43.90 34.59
C THR A 817 3.40 44.19 36.09
N ASP A 818 2.73 43.27 36.78
CA ASP A 818 2.56 43.29 38.24
C ASP A 818 3.75 42.66 38.99
N ASP A 819 4.76 42.17 38.26
CA ASP A 819 5.96 41.52 38.79
C ASP A 819 7.08 42.51 39.08
N ALA A 820 7.59 42.51 40.31
CA ALA A 820 8.70 43.40 40.73
C ALA A 820 10.00 43.12 40.02
N ASP A 821 10.25 41.86 39.63
CA ASP A 821 11.46 41.42 38.92
C ASP A 821 11.41 41.75 37.43
N ILE A 822 10.21 41.79 36.83
CA ILE A 822 9.99 42.03 35.42
C ILE A 822 9.00 43.18 35.22
N ARG A 823 9.40 44.40 35.44
CA ARG A 823 8.53 45.59 35.40
C ARG A 823 7.84 45.86 34.06
N MET A 824 8.51 45.48 32.98
CA MET A 824 7.99 45.61 31.61
C MET A 824 8.28 44.37 30.81
N ALA A 825 7.30 43.92 30.03
CA ALA A 825 7.44 42.82 29.11
C ALA A 825 7.02 43.23 27.70
N GLN A 826 7.70 42.68 26.68
CA GLN A 826 7.45 42.94 25.26
C GLN A 826 6.29 42.13 24.73
N SER A 827 5.89 41.08 25.44
CA SER A 827 4.74 40.23 25.21
C SER A 827 4.51 39.35 26.44
N MET A 828 3.41 38.60 26.46
CA MET A 828 3.16 37.57 27.48
C MET A 828 4.25 36.46 27.43
N MET A 829 4.75 36.10 26.26
CA MET A 829 5.82 35.11 26.14
C MET A 829 7.14 35.62 26.71
N ASP A 830 7.50 36.87 26.43
CA ASP A 830 8.67 37.51 27.02
C ASP A 830 8.60 37.47 28.56
N TYR A 831 7.44 37.79 29.13
CA TYR A 831 7.24 37.71 30.59
C TYR A 831 7.40 36.25 31.11
N ILE A 832 6.69 35.30 30.52
CA ILE A 832 6.66 33.89 30.95
C ILE A 832 8.08 33.29 30.97
N PHE A 833 8.84 33.45 29.90
CA PHE A 833 10.17 32.82 29.82
C PHE A 833 11.23 33.55 30.65
N ARG A 834 11.10 34.83 30.81
CA ARG A 834 11.92 35.57 31.79
C ARG A 834 11.61 35.17 33.22
N ARG A 835 10.32 34.94 33.59
CA ARG A 835 9.94 34.47 34.91
C ARG A 835 10.43 33.04 35.16
N LEU A 836 10.30 32.15 34.19
CA LEU A 836 10.84 30.78 34.25
C LEU A 836 12.35 30.76 34.43
N ALA A 837 13.06 31.65 33.73
CA ALA A 837 14.50 31.79 33.89
C ALA A 837 14.90 32.22 35.30
N LEU A 838 14.19 33.22 35.85
CA LEU A 838 14.47 33.71 37.20
C LEU A 838 14.15 32.69 38.29
N ASP A 839 13.13 31.79 38.04
CA ASP A 839 12.70 30.78 38.99
C ASP A 839 13.49 29.47 38.92
N TYR A 840 14.03 29.10 37.77
CA TYR A 840 14.53 27.74 37.53
C TYR A 840 15.95 27.66 36.93
N LEU A 841 16.55 28.77 36.47
CA LEU A 841 17.92 28.76 36.01
C LEU A 841 18.92 29.25 37.08
N PRO A 842 20.10 28.62 37.15
CA PRO A 842 21.16 29.12 38.02
C PRO A 842 21.61 30.53 37.62
N TYR A 843 22.18 31.25 38.62
CA TYR A 843 22.59 32.65 38.44
C TYR A 843 23.50 32.84 37.24
N GLU A 844 24.49 31.96 37.05
CA GLU A 844 25.45 32.03 35.95
C GLU A 844 24.75 31.97 34.57
N SER A 845 23.77 31.07 34.38
CA SER A 845 23.04 30.93 33.11
C SER A 845 22.16 32.14 32.83
N ARG A 846 21.36 32.62 33.83
CA ARG A 846 20.46 33.75 33.61
C ARG A 846 21.13 35.10 33.56
N SER A 847 22.27 35.29 34.27
CA SER A 847 23.09 36.51 34.22
C SER A 847 23.79 36.67 32.87
N ALA A 848 24.23 35.56 32.25
CA ALA A 848 24.76 35.58 30.88
C ALA A 848 23.72 36.08 29.86
N MET A 849 22.43 35.87 30.13
CA MET A 849 21.30 36.33 29.32
C MET A 849 20.81 37.75 29.75
N GLY A 850 21.41 38.35 30.72
CA GLY A 850 21.07 39.70 31.23
C GLY A 850 19.80 39.70 32.10
N LEU A 851 19.41 38.56 32.71
CA LEU A 851 18.19 38.40 33.53
C LEU A 851 18.57 38.44 35.00
N TYR A 852 18.10 39.50 35.69
CA TYR A 852 18.39 39.77 37.12
C TYR A 852 17.11 40.03 37.89
N THR A 853 17.06 39.61 39.17
CA THR A 853 15.97 39.97 40.11
C THR A 853 15.98 41.44 40.45
N ALA A 854 14.90 41.98 41.02
CA ALA A 854 14.85 43.36 41.47
C ALA A 854 15.91 43.67 42.55
N THR A 855 16.15 42.69 43.46
CA THR A 855 17.15 42.77 44.51
C THR A 855 18.58 42.80 43.95
N GLU A 856 18.88 41.96 42.94
CA GLU A 856 20.19 41.95 42.30
C GLU A 856 20.46 43.25 41.54
N ARG A 857 19.44 43.82 40.89
CA ARG A 857 19.56 45.13 40.22
C ARG A 857 19.77 46.28 41.24
N GLN A 858 19.05 46.25 42.39
CA GLN A 858 19.23 47.25 43.42
C GLN A 858 20.66 47.14 43.99
N ARG A 859 21.14 45.93 44.25
CA ARG A 859 22.50 45.72 44.75
C ARG A 859 23.58 46.22 43.75
N ALA A 860 23.38 45.99 42.47
CA ALA A 860 24.27 46.50 41.44
C ALA A 860 24.27 48.05 41.40
N LEU A 861 23.16 48.72 41.69
CA LEU A 861 23.09 50.17 41.84
C LEU A 861 23.86 50.65 43.07
N ASP A 862 23.83 49.88 44.15
CA ASP A 862 24.44 50.24 45.44
C ASP A 862 25.96 49.90 45.47
N THR A 863 26.40 48.84 44.80
CA THR A 863 27.77 48.31 44.89
C THR A 863 28.58 48.38 43.58
N GLY A 864 27.90 48.64 42.45
CA GLY A 864 28.53 48.66 41.13
C GLY A 864 28.66 47.28 40.48
N GLU A 865 28.34 46.20 41.13
CA GLU A 865 28.48 44.83 40.62
C GLU A 865 27.19 44.00 40.85
N TYR A 866 26.83 43.19 39.85
CA TYR A 866 25.75 42.23 40.00
C TYR A 866 26.24 40.99 40.79
N THR A 867 25.69 40.78 42.00
CA THR A 867 25.97 39.60 42.84
C THR A 867 24.71 38.79 43.08
N PRO A 868 24.78 37.43 43.16
CA PRO A 868 23.66 36.56 43.34
C PRO A 868 22.95 36.86 44.67
N ASP A 869 21.64 36.61 44.71
CA ASP A 869 20.84 36.74 45.94
C ASP A 869 21.17 35.53 46.85
N GLU A 870 21.49 35.77 48.11
CA GLU A 870 21.80 34.69 49.07
C GLU A 870 20.65 33.71 49.31
N ASN A 871 19.44 34.06 48.89
CA ASN A 871 18.26 33.19 48.93
C ASN A 871 18.04 32.32 47.69
N THR A 872 18.86 32.39 46.65
CA THR A 872 18.75 31.55 45.43
C THR A 872 19.76 30.42 45.39
N SER A 873 20.44 30.10 46.51
CA SER A 873 21.24 28.91 46.70
C SER A 873 20.30 27.69 46.81
N THR A 874 20.44 26.75 45.89
CA THR A 874 19.87 25.42 45.91
C THR A 874 19.81 24.84 47.31
N ALA A 875 18.62 24.75 47.88
CA ALA A 875 18.45 24.02 49.14
C ALA A 875 18.49 22.50 48.86
N PRO A 876 19.32 21.75 49.57
CA PRO A 876 19.22 20.31 49.56
C PRO A 876 17.97 19.87 50.35
N VAL A 877 17.41 18.79 49.91
CA VAL A 877 16.30 18.05 50.49
C VAL A 877 16.40 17.98 52.00
N ALA A 878 15.48 18.60 52.74
CA ALA A 878 15.24 18.36 54.13
C ALA A 878 13.98 17.53 54.34
N ALA A 879 14.18 16.48 55.11
CA ALA A 879 13.30 15.54 55.73
C ALA A 879 11.81 15.89 55.88
N ALA A 880 11.01 14.83 55.71
CA ALA A 880 9.56 14.80 55.95
C ALA A 880 9.17 15.27 57.37
N PRO A 881 8.10 16.06 57.51
CA PRO A 881 7.49 16.28 58.82
C PRO A 881 6.55 15.12 59.17
N LYS A 882 6.59 14.78 60.47
CA LYS A 882 5.78 13.77 61.14
C LYS A 882 4.29 14.09 61.06
N VAL A 883 3.53 13.02 60.87
CA VAL A 883 2.08 12.94 61.07
C VAL A 883 1.70 13.46 62.47
N VAL A 884 0.74 14.36 62.53
CA VAL A 884 -0.08 14.66 63.73
C VAL A 884 -1.52 14.45 63.32
N ASP A 885 -2.17 13.61 64.13
CA ASP A 885 -3.55 13.16 64.00
C ASP A 885 -4.60 14.26 64.11
N THR A 886 -5.60 14.10 63.33
CA THR A 886 -7.03 14.40 63.33
C THR A 886 -7.60 15.44 64.32
N PRO A 887 -8.77 16.07 63.98
CA PRO A 887 -10.05 15.36 64.16
C PRO A 887 -11.08 15.53 62.99
N LYS A 888 -11.88 14.51 62.97
CA LYS A 888 -13.06 14.25 62.18
C LYS A 888 -14.23 15.20 62.58
N ALA A 889 -14.94 15.80 61.60
CA ALA A 889 -16.37 16.19 61.70
C ALA A 889 -16.89 16.80 60.41
N PRO A 890 -18.19 16.89 60.23
CA PRO A 890 -19.10 15.88 59.74
C PRO A 890 -19.68 16.23 58.34
N ALA A 891 -20.31 15.24 57.73
CA ALA A 891 -20.99 15.35 56.44
C ALA A 891 -22.16 16.38 56.48
N ALA A 892 -22.15 17.30 55.55
CA ALA A 892 -23.33 18.10 55.23
C ALA A 892 -23.73 17.85 53.78
N ARG A 893 -24.92 17.34 53.61
CA ARG A 893 -25.67 17.23 52.36
C ARG A 893 -25.85 18.64 51.77
N ALA A 894 -25.40 18.87 50.57
CA ALA A 894 -25.77 20.03 49.77
C ALA A 894 -26.81 19.65 48.73
N ALA A 895 -27.93 20.29 48.80
CA ALA A 895 -29.03 20.22 47.85
C ALA A 895 -28.66 20.97 46.56
N ALA A 896 -29.16 20.49 45.44
CA ALA A 896 -29.04 21.13 44.12
C ALA A 896 -29.81 22.46 44.11
N PRO A 897 -29.30 23.55 43.52
CA PRO A 897 -30.09 24.75 43.28
C PRO A 897 -30.93 24.58 42.01
N ALA A 898 -32.19 25.02 42.15
CA ALA A 898 -33.22 25.08 41.13
C ALA A 898 -32.86 26.05 40.00
N ALA A 899 -33.30 25.70 38.80
CA ALA A 899 -33.20 26.51 37.58
C ALA A 899 -34.00 27.83 37.76
N VAL A 900 -33.33 28.95 37.59
CA VAL A 900 -33.96 30.26 37.47
C VAL A 900 -34.34 30.48 36.01
N LYS A 901 -35.64 30.61 35.74
CA LYS A 901 -36.16 31.08 34.46
C LYS A 901 -35.83 32.58 34.34
N ILE A 902 -35.08 32.93 33.32
CA ILE A 902 -34.98 34.34 32.89
C ILE A 902 -35.93 34.52 31.72
N GLU A 903 -36.91 35.42 31.94
CA GLU A 903 -37.82 35.90 30.88
C GLU A 903 -37.03 36.61 29.77
N ALA A 904 -37.39 36.28 28.53
CA ALA A 904 -36.81 36.88 27.32
C ALA A 904 -37.39 38.29 27.10
N ALA A 905 -36.53 39.26 26.96
CA ALA A 905 -36.88 40.56 26.40
C ALA A 905 -37.04 40.44 24.86
N PRO A 906 -37.88 41.27 24.20
CA PRO A 906 -38.36 41.04 22.84
C PRO A 906 -37.26 41.18 21.82
N ALA A 907 -37.19 40.19 20.92
CA ALA A 907 -36.31 40.12 19.79
C ALA A 907 -36.57 41.22 18.77
N ALA A 908 -35.54 41.97 18.44
CA ALA A 908 -35.49 42.75 17.20
C ALA A 908 -35.41 41.80 16.01
N ASN A 909 -36.35 41.86 15.12
CA ASN A 909 -36.41 41.09 13.87
C ASN A 909 -35.20 41.41 12.97
N ASN A 910 -34.21 40.51 12.96
CA ASN A 910 -33.24 40.39 11.86
C ASN A 910 -33.32 38.98 11.34
N SER A 911 -34.12 38.78 10.29
CA SER A 911 -34.20 37.50 9.58
C SER A 911 -32.91 37.24 8.79
N THR A 912 -32.09 36.35 9.34
CA THR A 912 -30.93 35.74 8.61
C THR A 912 -31.31 34.49 7.82
N ALA A 913 -32.60 34.20 7.67
CA ALA A 913 -33.08 33.13 6.82
C ALA A 913 -32.80 33.44 5.32
N GLY A 914 -31.96 32.62 4.69
CA GLY A 914 -31.63 32.68 3.27
C GLY A 914 -30.23 33.16 2.91
N VAL A 915 -29.28 33.15 3.85
CA VAL A 915 -27.88 33.52 3.58
C VAL A 915 -27.01 32.24 3.65
N GLY A 916 -26.44 31.85 2.50
CA GLY A 916 -25.66 30.63 2.34
C GLY A 916 -24.15 30.81 2.54
N SER A 917 -23.67 32.08 2.62
CA SER A 917 -22.22 32.34 2.81
C SER A 917 -21.98 33.65 3.56
N SER A 918 -20.76 33.81 4.11
CA SER A 918 -20.31 35.05 4.76
C SER A 918 -20.30 36.23 3.80
N MET A 919 -20.13 35.99 2.50
CA MET A 919 -20.14 37.02 1.47
C MET A 919 -21.56 37.54 1.19
N GLU A 920 -22.57 36.66 1.16
CA GLU A 920 -23.97 37.05 1.07
C GLU A 920 -24.45 37.83 2.32
N LEU A 921 -23.93 37.45 3.49
CA LEU A 921 -24.17 38.18 4.72
C LEU A 921 -23.57 39.59 4.67
N PHE A 922 -22.35 39.72 4.14
CA PHE A 922 -21.67 41.00 3.97
C PHE A 922 -22.43 41.92 2.98
N GLU A 923 -22.88 41.38 1.86
CA GLU A 923 -23.73 42.14 0.88
C GLU A 923 -25.05 42.64 1.51
N LYS A 924 -25.66 41.78 2.33
CA LYS A 924 -26.91 42.11 3.03
C LYS A 924 -26.72 43.17 4.12
N MET A 925 -25.53 43.18 4.76
CA MET A 925 -25.18 44.16 5.78
C MET A 925 -24.61 45.46 5.22
N SER A 926 -23.84 45.40 4.11
CA SER A 926 -23.15 46.57 3.53
C SER A 926 -23.97 47.26 2.41
N GLY A 927 -24.97 46.58 1.83
CA GLY A 927 -25.74 47.07 0.70
C GLY A 927 -24.96 47.09 -0.62
N VAL A 928 -23.72 46.59 -0.66
CA VAL A 928 -22.85 46.57 -1.84
C VAL A 928 -22.82 45.16 -2.42
N LYS A 929 -23.23 44.99 -3.70
CA LYS A 929 -23.13 43.68 -4.36
C LYS A 929 -21.69 43.36 -4.69
N SER A 930 -21.28 42.18 -4.32
CA SER A 930 -19.93 41.66 -4.59
C SER A 930 -19.93 40.92 -5.94
N ASP A 931 -18.87 41.04 -6.74
CA ASP A 931 -18.65 40.31 -7.98
C ASP A 931 -18.17 38.86 -7.77
N ALA A 932 -18.27 38.33 -6.58
CA ALA A 932 -17.86 36.98 -6.25
C ALA A 932 -18.72 35.95 -7.00
N PRO A 933 -18.09 34.93 -7.66
CA PRO A 933 -18.84 33.94 -8.43
C PRO A 933 -19.65 32.99 -7.54
N LEU A 934 -20.71 32.42 -8.11
CA LEU A 934 -21.46 31.33 -7.50
C LEU A 934 -20.70 30.02 -7.66
N CYS A 935 -20.69 29.22 -6.61
CA CYS A 935 -20.09 27.88 -6.65
C CYS A 935 -20.84 26.98 -7.64
N MET A 936 -20.13 26.45 -8.61
CA MET A 936 -20.71 25.58 -9.66
C MET A 936 -21.28 24.27 -9.12
N THR A 937 -20.91 23.90 -7.88
CA THR A 937 -21.31 22.63 -7.26
C THR A 937 -22.55 22.75 -6.38
N CYS A 938 -22.70 23.83 -5.60
CA CYS A 938 -23.81 24.00 -4.64
C CYS A 938 -24.55 25.31 -4.77
N GLY A 939 -24.16 26.19 -5.70
CA GLY A 939 -24.85 27.45 -5.97
C GLY A 939 -24.66 28.57 -4.92
N VAL A 940 -23.86 28.32 -3.90
CA VAL A 940 -23.56 29.30 -2.82
C VAL A 940 -22.53 30.31 -3.32
N LYS A 941 -22.69 31.58 -2.98
CA LYS A 941 -21.75 32.63 -3.36
C LYS A 941 -20.41 32.43 -2.63
N MET A 942 -19.33 32.41 -3.40
CA MET A 942 -18.01 32.07 -2.91
C MET A 942 -17.33 33.26 -2.21
N ARG A 943 -16.48 32.97 -1.25
CA ARG A 943 -15.66 33.94 -0.53
C ARG A 943 -14.26 34.04 -1.15
N MET A 944 -13.74 35.25 -1.27
CA MET A 944 -12.35 35.48 -1.70
C MET A 944 -11.37 34.99 -0.64
N ALA A 945 -10.38 34.17 -1.05
CA ALA A 945 -9.33 33.68 -0.20
C ALA A 945 -7.99 33.80 -0.95
N GLY A 946 -7.22 34.84 -0.68
CA GLY A 946 -6.07 35.21 -1.49
C GLY A 946 -6.49 35.68 -2.89
N SER A 947 -5.91 35.09 -3.93
CA SER A 947 -6.25 35.34 -5.34
C SER A 947 -7.37 34.46 -5.90
N CYS A 948 -7.94 33.55 -5.09
CA CYS A 948 -8.97 32.58 -5.47
C CYS A 948 -10.24 32.77 -4.68
N PHE A 949 -11.35 32.16 -5.18
CA PHE A 949 -12.60 32.10 -4.43
C PHE A 949 -12.82 30.69 -3.85
N VAL A 950 -13.28 30.62 -2.59
CA VAL A 950 -13.58 29.38 -1.86
C VAL A 950 -15.06 29.37 -1.50
N CYS A 951 -15.72 28.24 -1.73
CA CYS A 951 -17.09 28.03 -1.32
C CYS A 951 -17.17 27.58 0.15
N GLU A 952 -17.83 28.33 1.00
CA GLU A 952 -18.02 27.98 2.40
C GLU A 952 -19.03 26.85 2.60
N GLY A 953 -19.92 26.60 1.65
CA GLY A 953 -20.95 25.57 1.75
C GLY A 953 -20.43 24.15 1.39
N CYS A 954 -19.49 24.04 0.44
CA CYS A 954 -19.00 22.73 -0.01
C CYS A 954 -17.47 22.63 -0.13
N GLY A 955 -16.72 23.65 0.26
CA GLY A 955 -15.25 23.68 0.23
C GLY A 955 -14.63 23.75 -1.19
N ASN A 956 -15.45 23.92 -2.23
CA ASN A 956 -14.95 23.97 -3.60
C ASN A 956 -14.27 25.33 -3.89
N THR A 957 -13.21 25.34 -4.72
CA THR A 957 -12.47 26.56 -5.09
C THR A 957 -12.66 26.87 -6.55
N SER A 958 -12.76 28.19 -6.90
CA SER A 958 -12.59 28.61 -8.29
C SER A 958 -11.10 28.50 -8.62
N GLY A 959 -10.73 27.50 -9.47
CA GLY A 959 -9.36 27.21 -9.78
C GLY A 959 -8.55 28.47 -10.11
N CYS A 960 -7.50 28.65 -9.33
CA CYS A 960 -6.36 29.41 -9.77
C CYS A 960 -5.37 28.43 -10.40
N SER A 961 -5.09 28.63 -11.65
CA SER A 961 -4.07 27.93 -12.42
C SER A 961 -2.69 28.07 -11.78
#